data_6d40de1e7a1ee6e0f6a3517fc48492d0
#
_entry.id   6d40de1e7a1ee6e0f6a3517fc48492d0
#
_cell.length_a   1.000
_cell.length_b   1.000
_cell.length_c   1.000
_cell.angle_alpha   90.00
_cell.angle_beta   90.00
_cell.angle_gamma   90.00
#
_symmetry.space_group_name_H-M   'P 1'
#
loop_
_entity.id
_entity.type
_entity.pdbx_description
1 polymer ?
#
loop_
_entity_poly.entity_id
_entity_poly.type
_entity_poly.pdbx_seq_one_letter_code
_entity_poly.pdbx_strand_id
1 'polypeptide(L)'
;MENFAMCRMRTAAVTAVACLLNLFAGSTLLGDDTRPNVLWLSCEDISPHIGCFGDPHAITPNIDRLASEGVRFTHAFTTAGVCAPCRSGIITGVYQTTLGTHHMRCTAKLPNHIRPFPTYLRQAGYYCTNNSKQDYQFRTPKDTWDESSRNAHWRKRDGKAQPFFAVFNFTGCHESGIASESKYRTVTRPLRDSQRQDPTQLALPPYYPDTPVTREDWKRNYELITAMDLWVGEMIQQLKDDGLYENTIIFFWSDHGVGLPRAKRWLYDSGTHIPLVVRIPEKYRLSGQAVPGSESPRLVSSIDLGPTVLNLAGVGIPDHVQGQPFLGHQLPQPRRYVYGARDRMDERYDIIRMVRDERFLYIRNYEPLKTYYQYMNTPEKGATMRELRRLHEAGQLSDVADYYFAPTKPAEELYDCDADQHNIRNLAGQAEYADVLQRMREAHLAWVQRTKDVGLIPEPIIAEREKDLGSPYAILRQPGGDSYNQKLAVVASAASQGSAALPQLIDAMSATDDAIRYWAATGIGNLGTKARSAAQELMQRALDDPSSAVRTAAARALCRMGAPRQALPVLIQELTDGTQWERLYAANALDEIDEMARPVIEQMHEGLKYQEGFNSNGKYRVRVINRALNELKGTNNRVQ
;
A
#
# COMPACT_ATOMS: atom_id res chain seq x y z
N MET A 1 62.35 53.47 -13.25
CA MET A 1 60.94 53.37 -12.80
C MET A 1 60.48 51.91 -12.87
N GLU A 2 61.22 51.03 -12.29
CA GLU A 2 60.85 49.59 -12.27
C GLU A 2 61.28 48.95 -10.91
N ASN A 3 60.70 49.38 -9.81
CA ASN A 3 61.00 48.73 -8.52
C ASN A 3 59.91 48.98 -7.44
N PHE A 4 58.66 49.31 -7.86
CA PHE A 4 57.57 49.53 -6.89
C PHE A 4 56.34 48.60 -7.08
N ALA A 5 56.37 47.65 -8.03
CA ALA A 5 55.24 46.77 -8.34
C ALA A 5 55.33 45.36 -7.67
N MET A 6 56.46 44.98 -7.10
CA MET A 6 56.65 43.60 -6.55
C MET A 6 56.40 43.43 -5.04
N CYS A 7 56.14 44.55 -4.32
CA CYS A 7 55.92 44.46 -2.87
C CYS A 7 54.44 44.40 -2.45
N ARG A 8 53.49 44.64 -3.37
CA ARG A 8 52.03 44.58 -3.07
C ARG A 8 51.36 43.25 -3.39
N MET A 9 52.02 42.33 -4.11
CA MET A 9 51.43 41.00 -4.43
C MET A 9 51.76 39.91 -3.40
N ARG A 10 52.68 40.12 -2.48
CA ARG A 10 53.00 39.11 -1.43
C ARG A 10 52.16 39.24 -0.16
N THR A 11 51.51 40.38 0.09
CA THR A 11 50.67 40.57 1.28
C THR A 11 49.22 40.14 1.06
N ALA A 12 48.74 40.07 -0.20
CA ALA A 12 47.37 39.61 -0.51
C ALA A 12 47.24 38.08 -0.53
N ALA A 13 48.33 37.33 -0.77
CA ALA A 13 48.31 35.87 -0.80
C ALA A 13 48.32 35.22 0.58
N VAL A 14 48.86 35.91 1.60
CA VAL A 14 48.91 35.36 2.97
C VAL A 14 47.59 35.57 3.70
N THR A 15 46.82 36.60 3.39
CA THR A 15 45.52 36.87 4.03
C THR A 15 44.42 36.00 3.43
N ALA A 16 44.52 35.56 2.17
CA ALA A 16 43.55 34.66 1.54
C ALA A 16 43.67 33.19 2.02
N VAL A 17 44.88 32.73 2.37
CA VAL A 17 45.09 31.39 2.91
C VAL A 17 44.66 31.28 4.38
N ALA A 18 44.74 32.38 5.14
CA ALA A 18 44.25 32.42 6.52
C ALA A 18 42.71 32.46 6.64
N CYS A 19 41.99 33.00 5.64
CA CYS A 19 40.53 33.00 5.58
C CYS A 19 39.96 31.67 5.06
N LEU A 20 40.68 30.90 4.25
CA LEU A 20 40.26 29.58 3.77
C LEU A 20 40.49 28.45 4.80
N LEU A 21 41.39 28.65 5.76
CA LEU A 21 41.63 27.71 6.87
C LEU A 21 40.64 27.87 8.06
N ASN A 22 39.91 28.97 8.13
CA ASN A 22 38.90 29.21 9.16
C ASN A 22 37.47 28.85 8.74
N LEU A 23 37.22 28.40 7.49
CA LEU A 23 35.92 27.91 7.03
C LEU A 23 35.74 26.38 7.19
N PHE A 24 36.78 25.66 7.64
CA PHE A 24 36.72 24.23 7.94
C PHE A 24 36.76 23.88 9.43
N ALA A 25 36.80 24.87 10.32
CA ALA A 25 36.88 24.66 11.77
C ALA A 25 35.53 24.89 12.48
N GLY A 26 34.41 24.63 11.82
CA GLY A 26 33.04 24.80 12.35
C GLY A 26 32.18 23.54 12.36
N SER A 27 32.70 22.37 11.99
CA SER A 27 32.07 21.11 12.33
C SER A 27 32.46 20.75 13.76
N THR A 28 31.79 21.35 14.74
CA THR A 28 31.77 20.75 16.07
C THR A 28 31.17 19.35 15.87
N LEU A 29 32.05 18.35 15.90
CA LEU A 29 31.67 16.98 16.21
C LEU A 29 30.88 17.05 17.52
N LEU A 30 29.53 17.09 17.39
CA LEU A 30 28.67 16.73 18.50
C LEU A 30 29.11 15.32 18.88
N GLY A 31 29.64 15.18 20.07
CA GLY A 31 30.16 13.92 20.56
C GLY A 31 29.12 12.80 20.38
N ASP A 32 29.58 11.60 20.17
CA ASP A 32 28.81 10.37 19.93
C ASP A 32 27.71 10.10 20.99
N ASP A 33 27.71 10.81 22.09
CA ASP A 33 26.80 10.66 23.24
C ASP A 33 25.48 11.42 23.11
N THR A 34 25.24 12.14 22.01
CA THR A 34 24.04 13.03 21.83
C THR A 34 22.97 12.50 20.90
N ARG A 35 23.24 11.46 20.10
CA ARG A 35 22.28 10.91 19.16
C ARG A 35 21.28 9.95 19.82
N PRO A 36 19.95 10.09 19.56
CA PRO A 36 18.93 9.22 20.15
C PRO A 36 19.03 7.80 19.59
N ASN A 37 18.72 6.81 20.41
CA ASN A 37 18.26 5.52 19.90
C ASN A 37 16.85 5.68 19.33
N VAL A 38 16.48 4.82 18.39
CA VAL A 38 15.12 4.78 17.83
C VAL A 38 14.59 3.35 17.90
N LEU A 39 13.41 3.19 18.48
CA LEU A 39 12.69 1.93 18.55
C LEU A 39 11.37 2.06 17.78
N TRP A 40 11.15 1.18 16.80
CA TRP A 40 9.87 0.98 16.17
C TRP A 40 9.18 -0.27 16.73
N LEU A 41 8.02 -0.07 17.34
CA LEU A 41 7.08 -1.11 17.72
C LEU A 41 5.97 -1.10 16.68
N SER A 42 6.11 -1.95 15.67
CA SER A 42 5.11 -2.05 14.60
C SER A 42 4.21 -3.25 14.81
N CYS A 43 2.95 -3.10 14.42
CA CYS A 43 2.00 -4.20 14.36
C CYS A 43 1.44 -4.35 12.93
N GLU A 44 0.62 -5.38 12.74
CA GLU A 44 -0.06 -5.66 11.49
C GLU A 44 -1.55 -5.49 11.67
N ASP A 45 -2.24 -5.11 10.59
CA ASP A 45 -3.69 -5.24 10.42
C ASP A 45 -4.54 -4.59 11.52
N ILE A 46 -4.19 -3.40 12.02
CA ILE A 46 -5.06 -2.67 12.94
C ILE A 46 -5.32 -1.23 12.50
N SER A 47 -6.58 -0.83 12.57
CA SER A 47 -7.02 0.57 12.55
C SER A 47 -6.89 1.17 13.97
N PRO A 48 -7.20 2.45 14.22
CA PRO A 48 -7.08 3.08 15.56
C PRO A 48 -8.04 2.55 16.62
N HIS A 49 -8.28 1.23 16.68
CA HIS A 49 -9.07 0.56 17.72
C HIS A 49 -8.25 0.41 19.01
N ILE A 50 -7.87 1.54 19.61
CA ILE A 50 -6.97 1.66 20.76
C ILE A 50 -7.54 2.71 21.72
N GLY A 51 -7.43 2.50 23.03
CA GLY A 51 -8.04 3.35 24.07
C GLY A 51 -7.65 4.82 23.93
N CYS A 52 -6.36 5.14 23.74
CA CYS A 52 -5.91 6.52 23.58
C CYS A 52 -6.41 7.20 22.29
N PHE A 53 -6.95 6.47 21.30
CA PHE A 53 -7.64 7.04 20.14
C PHE A 53 -9.16 7.15 20.33
N GLY A 54 -9.67 6.89 21.54
CA GLY A 54 -11.08 7.06 21.91
C GLY A 54 -11.94 5.82 21.69
N ASP A 55 -11.37 4.65 21.40
CA ASP A 55 -12.13 3.40 21.29
C ASP A 55 -12.51 2.90 22.69
N PRO A 56 -13.82 2.82 23.03
CA PRO A 56 -14.26 2.47 24.39
C PRO A 56 -14.13 0.97 24.70
N HIS A 57 -13.94 0.12 23.69
CA HIS A 57 -13.84 -1.33 23.84
C HIS A 57 -12.38 -1.82 23.92
N ALA A 58 -11.43 -1.00 23.50
CA ALA A 58 -10.04 -1.38 23.50
C ALA A 58 -9.44 -1.45 24.90
N ILE A 59 -8.72 -2.52 25.23
CA ILE A 59 -7.99 -2.70 26.51
C ILE A 59 -6.50 -2.60 26.19
N THR A 60 -5.95 -1.36 26.21
CA THR A 60 -4.59 -1.03 25.74
C THR A 60 -3.79 -0.14 26.70
N PRO A 61 -3.70 -0.48 28.01
CA PRO A 61 -3.14 0.41 29.03
C PRO A 61 -1.65 0.75 28.83
N ASN A 62 -0.86 -0.10 28.16
CA ASN A 62 0.57 0.16 27.90
C ASN A 62 0.76 1.16 26.76
N ILE A 63 -0.03 1.04 25.68
CA ILE A 63 -0.04 1.99 24.56
C ILE A 63 -0.63 3.33 25.02
N ASP A 64 -1.69 3.32 25.83
CA ASP A 64 -2.30 4.52 26.39
C ASP A 64 -1.31 5.28 27.26
N ARG A 65 -0.50 4.57 28.07
CA ARG A 65 0.60 5.17 28.82
C ARG A 65 1.67 5.75 27.90
N LEU A 66 2.09 5.01 26.85
CA LEU A 66 3.06 5.53 25.87
C LEU A 66 2.54 6.81 25.22
N ALA A 67 1.24 6.88 24.90
CA ALA A 67 0.59 8.08 24.36
C ALA A 67 0.57 9.24 25.36
N SER A 68 0.35 8.97 26.66
CA SER A 68 0.40 10.01 27.71
C SER A 68 1.81 10.60 27.90
N GLU A 69 2.85 9.88 27.53
CA GLU A 69 4.25 10.32 27.55
C GLU A 69 4.74 10.83 26.17
N GLY A 70 3.90 10.75 25.14
CA GLY A 70 4.20 11.12 23.75
C GLY A 70 3.11 11.94 23.09
N VAL A 71 3.10 11.96 21.77
CA VAL A 71 2.09 12.59 20.94
C VAL A 71 1.35 11.53 20.10
N ARG A 72 0.03 11.65 20.00
CA ARG A 72 -0.82 10.87 19.09
C ARG A 72 -1.01 11.65 17.78
N PHE A 73 -0.85 10.99 16.66
CA PHE A 73 -1.20 11.55 15.35
C PHE A 73 -2.55 10.99 14.93
N THR A 74 -3.57 11.84 14.93
CA THR A 74 -4.96 11.44 14.65
C THR A 74 -5.26 11.26 13.17
N HIS A 75 -4.36 11.71 12.28
CA HIS A 75 -4.51 11.65 10.83
C HIS A 75 -3.28 11.00 10.18
N ALA A 76 -2.96 9.77 10.60
CA ALA A 76 -1.89 8.96 10.01
C ALA A 76 -2.48 7.91 9.07
N PHE A 77 -2.00 7.85 7.82
CA PHE A 77 -2.52 6.98 6.78
C PHE A 77 -1.42 6.20 6.08
N THR A 78 -1.71 4.95 5.73
CA THR A 78 -0.81 4.14 4.90
C THR A 78 -1.03 4.38 3.40
N THR A 79 -0.02 4.08 2.59
CA THR A 79 -0.09 4.23 1.12
C THR A 79 -0.73 3.05 0.40
N ALA A 80 -0.99 1.95 1.10
CA ALA A 80 -1.72 0.80 0.58
C ALA A 80 -2.37 0.04 1.75
N GLY A 81 -3.60 -0.42 1.59
CA GLY A 81 -4.33 -1.18 2.60
C GLY A 81 -3.86 -2.64 2.74
N VAL A 82 -2.59 -2.95 2.45
CA VAL A 82 -2.02 -4.30 2.56
C VAL A 82 -0.51 -4.26 2.82
N CYS A 83 0.00 -5.25 3.55
CA CYS A 83 1.35 -5.25 4.12
C CYS A 83 2.49 -5.05 3.10
N ALA A 84 2.61 -5.86 2.05
CA ALA A 84 3.81 -5.85 1.24
C ALA A 84 4.01 -4.55 0.41
N PRO A 85 3.01 -4.03 -0.32
CA PRO A 85 3.14 -2.73 -1.00
C PRO A 85 3.40 -1.57 -0.04
N CYS A 86 2.69 -1.46 1.10
CA CYS A 86 2.92 -0.35 2.02
C CYS A 86 4.31 -0.43 2.68
N ARG A 87 4.78 -1.64 3.07
CA ARG A 87 6.09 -1.82 3.69
C ARG A 87 7.25 -1.49 2.75
N SER A 88 7.10 -1.71 1.43
CA SER A 88 8.08 -1.25 0.45
C SER A 88 8.18 0.28 0.42
N GLY A 89 7.06 0.97 0.52
CA GLY A 89 7.01 2.42 0.62
C GLY A 89 7.61 2.94 1.93
N ILE A 90 7.23 2.35 3.07
CA ILE A 90 7.74 2.74 4.40
C ILE A 90 9.26 2.65 4.48
N ILE A 91 9.84 1.54 4.01
CA ILE A 91 11.29 1.30 4.18
C ILE A 91 12.14 2.13 3.22
N THR A 92 11.58 2.59 2.10
CA THR A 92 12.29 3.42 1.12
C THR A 92 11.96 4.91 1.21
N GLY A 93 10.84 5.27 1.85
CA GLY A 93 10.30 6.63 1.81
C GLY A 93 9.76 7.05 0.43
N VAL A 94 9.49 6.08 -0.46
CA VAL A 94 9.04 6.31 -1.85
C VAL A 94 7.74 5.53 -2.09
N TYR A 95 6.77 6.13 -2.80
CA TYR A 95 5.51 5.43 -3.10
C TYR A 95 5.76 4.12 -3.85
N GLN A 96 5.05 3.07 -3.49
CA GLN A 96 5.10 1.76 -4.12
C GLN A 96 4.78 1.80 -5.62
N THR A 97 3.90 2.72 -6.05
CA THR A 97 3.56 2.95 -7.46
C THR A 97 4.68 3.61 -8.24
N THR A 98 5.52 4.40 -7.59
CA THR A 98 6.74 4.97 -8.17
C THR A 98 7.81 3.89 -8.40
N LEU A 99 7.94 2.98 -7.43
CA LEU A 99 8.96 1.93 -7.44
C LEU A 99 8.61 0.75 -8.34
N GLY A 100 7.32 0.55 -8.65
CA GLY A 100 6.82 -0.68 -9.26
C GLY A 100 6.62 -1.82 -8.27
N THR A 101 6.55 -1.54 -6.97
CA THR A 101 6.32 -2.52 -5.89
C THR A 101 4.86 -2.57 -5.43
N HIS A 102 3.92 -2.12 -6.26
CA HIS A 102 2.51 -1.94 -5.94
C HIS A 102 1.67 -3.23 -6.08
N HIS A 103 2.12 -4.21 -6.85
CA HIS A 103 1.46 -5.52 -6.96
C HIS A 103 1.86 -6.44 -5.82
N MET A 104 0.89 -6.98 -5.08
CA MET A 104 1.15 -7.89 -3.95
C MET A 104 2.01 -9.09 -4.38
N ARG A 105 3.12 -9.32 -3.66
CA ARG A 105 4.08 -10.40 -3.93
C ARG A 105 4.76 -10.32 -5.32
N CYS A 106 4.94 -9.13 -5.86
CA CYS A 106 5.89 -8.93 -6.96
C CYS A 106 7.34 -8.97 -6.42
N THR A 107 8.31 -9.00 -7.33
CA THR A 107 9.76 -9.00 -7.03
C THR A 107 10.46 -7.96 -7.88
N ALA A 108 10.05 -6.69 -7.71
CA ALA A 108 10.60 -5.58 -8.48
C ALA A 108 12.09 -5.36 -8.21
N LYS A 109 12.84 -4.93 -9.21
CA LYS A 109 14.21 -4.48 -9.03
C LYS A 109 14.24 -2.99 -8.74
N LEU A 110 14.92 -2.60 -7.67
CA LEU A 110 15.16 -1.19 -7.38
C LEU A 110 16.37 -0.68 -8.16
N PRO A 111 16.36 0.60 -8.61
CA PRO A 111 17.57 1.23 -9.12
C PRO A 111 18.60 1.40 -7.98
N ASN A 112 19.89 1.34 -8.30
CA ASN A 112 20.97 1.31 -7.32
C ASN A 112 21.02 2.52 -6.36
N HIS A 113 20.50 3.67 -6.78
CA HIS A 113 20.48 4.89 -5.97
C HIS A 113 19.32 4.92 -4.95
N ILE A 114 18.30 4.07 -5.11
CA ILE A 114 17.21 3.97 -4.13
C ILE A 114 17.53 2.87 -3.13
N ARG A 115 17.76 3.27 -1.89
CA ARG A 115 18.11 2.36 -0.79
C ARG A 115 17.08 2.45 0.32
N PRO A 116 16.81 1.36 1.05
CA PRO A 116 16.09 1.41 2.32
C PRO A 116 16.75 2.39 3.30
N PHE A 117 15.95 3.19 4.00
CA PHE A 117 16.49 4.25 4.86
C PHE A 117 17.44 3.76 5.98
N PRO A 118 17.33 2.53 6.53
CA PRO A 118 18.30 2.05 7.53
C PRO A 118 19.73 1.97 6.98
N THR A 119 19.93 1.84 5.67
CA THR A 119 21.26 1.93 5.04
C THR A 119 21.96 3.25 5.39
N TYR A 120 21.24 4.38 5.37
CA TYR A 120 21.79 5.69 5.70
C TYR A 120 22.07 5.85 7.20
N LEU A 121 21.23 5.27 8.06
CA LEU A 121 21.50 5.21 9.50
C LEU A 121 22.77 4.40 9.82
N ARG A 122 22.94 3.25 9.16
CA ARG A 122 24.17 2.44 9.31
C ARG A 122 25.42 3.20 8.87
N GLN A 123 25.36 3.91 7.76
CA GLN A 123 26.45 4.79 7.30
C GLN A 123 26.77 5.90 8.31
N ALA A 124 25.77 6.34 9.09
CA ALA A 124 25.93 7.28 10.17
C ALA A 124 26.35 6.63 11.52
N GLY A 125 26.64 5.32 11.54
CA GLY A 125 27.14 4.61 12.73
C GLY A 125 26.08 3.96 13.62
N TYR A 126 24.81 3.97 13.22
CA TYR A 126 23.74 3.26 13.94
C TYR A 126 23.87 1.75 13.77
N TYR A 127 23.58 1.00 14.82
CA TYR A 127 23.32 -0.43 14.75
C TYR A 127 21.84 -0.66 14.39
N CYS A 128 21.56 -1.20 13.21
CA CYS A 128 20.20 -1.33 12.68
C CYS A 128 19.72 -2.78 12.68
N THR A 129 18.59 -3.05 13.36
CA THR A 129 18.03 -4.41 13.47
C THR A 129 16.57 -4.48 13.12
N ASN A 130 16.15 -5.62 12.55
CA ASN A 130 14.74 -5.92 12.23
C ASN A 130 14.32 -7.30 12.75
N ASN A 131 13.36 -7.33 13.66
CA ASN A 131 12.78 -8.55 14.23
C ASN A 131 11.29 -8.66 13.82
N SER A 132 10.93 -9.39 12.74
CA SER A 132 11.80 -9.90 11.68
C SER A 132 11.14 -9.73 10.31
N LYS A 133 9.94 -9.10 10.25
CA LYS A 133 9.17 -8.99 9.02
C LYS A 133 9.76 -7.94 8.09
N GLN A 134 9.98 -8.31 6.82
CA GLN A 134 10.40 -7.41 5.76
C GLN A 134 9.23 -7.12 4.81
N ASP A 135 8.90 -8.05 3.95
CA ASP A 135 7.78 -7.93 2.99
C ASP A 135 7.94 -6.76 1.99
N TYR A 136 9.19 -6.44 1.58
CA TYR A 136 9.48 -5.20 0.85
C TYR A 136 9.24 -5.27 -0.67
N GLN A 137 8.78 -6.40 -1.22
CA GLN A 137 8.51 -6.57 -2.65
C GLN A 137 9.74 -6.46 -3.56
N PHE A 138 10.93 -6.39 -2.99
CA PHE A 138 12.23 -6.39 -3.67
C PHE A 138 13.26 -7.14 -2.82
N ARG A 139 14.36 -7.54 -3.46
CA ARG A 139 15.46 -8.15 -2.73
C ARG A 139 16.15 -7.10 -1.85
N THR A 140 16.07 -7.29 -0.54
CA THR A 140 16.69 -6.36 0.43
C THR A 140 18.21 -6.32 0.25
N PRO A 141 18.81 -5.12 0.03
CA PRO A 141 20.26 -4.98 -0.03
C PRO A 141 20.93 -5.43 1.28
N LYS A 142 22.11 -6.06 1.17
CA LYS A 142 22.82 -6.63 2.31
C LYS A 142 23.24 -5.60 3.37
N ASP A 143 23.40 -4.36 2.97
CA ASP A 143 23.79 -3.23 3.81
C ASP A 143 22.61 -2.50 4.49
N THR A 144 21.39 -3.04 4.35
CA THR A 144 20.19 -2.45 4.98
C THR A 144 20.17 -2.68 6.49
N TRP A 145 20.48 -3.88 6.94
CA TRP A 145 20.40 -4.29 8.35
C TRP A 145 21.73 -4.89 8.81
N ASP A 146 22.11 -4.66 10.07
CA ASP A 146 23.16 -5.43 10.73
C ASP A 146 22.66 -6.84 11.05
N GLU A 147 21.41 -6.94 11.52
CA GLU A 147 20.73 -8.21 11.72
C GLU A 147 19.23 -8.09 11.37
N SER A 148 18.72 -9.04 10.59
CA SER A 148 17.28 -9.19 10.32
C SER A 148 16.89 -10.64 10.54
N SER A 149 16.39 -10.95 11.73
CA SER A 149 16.01 -12.29 12.17
C SER A 149 15.01 -12.22 13.34
N ARG A 150 14.44 -13.35 13.73
CA ARG A 150 13.61 -13.45 14.94
C ARG A 150 14.39 -13.22 16.25
N ASN A 151 15.71 -13.24 16.17
CA ASN A 151 16.62 -13.01 17.29
C ASN A 151 17.30 -11.63 17.21
N ALA A 152 16.98 -10.80 16.22
CA ALA A 152 17.53 -9.47 16.07
C ALA A 152 17.13 -8.58 17.26
N HIS A 153 18.10 -7.89 17.88
CA HIS A 153 17.87 -7.14 19.09
C HIS A 153 18.93 -6.05 19.28
N TRP A 154 18.57 -4.89 19.86
CA TRP A 154 19.50 -3.78 20.15
C TRP A 154 20.64 -4.18 21.11
N ARG A 155 20.45 -5.21 21.96
CA ARG A 155 21.45 -5.71 22.91
C ARG A 155 22.68 -6.33 22.25
N LYS A 156 22.61 -6.64 20.95
CA LYS A 156 23.72 -7.26 20.18
C LYS A 156 24.68 -6.26 19.56
N ARG A 157 24.47 -4.95 19.76
CA ARG A 157 25.41 -3.93 19.27
C ARG A 157 26.77 -4.04 19.99
N ASP A 158 27.84 -3.64 19.30
CA ASP A 158 29.23 -3.84 19.78
C ASP A 158 29.56 -3.05 21.04
N GLY A 159 28.89 -1.94 21.30
CA GLY A 159 29.12 -1.12 22.49
C GLY A 159 27.86 -0.41 22.96
N LYS A 160 27.75 -0.16 24.28
CA LYS A 160 26.59 0.51 24.87
C LYS A 160 26.41 1.95 24.37
N ALA A 161 27.49 2.60 23.94
CA ALA A 161 27.49 3.97 23.41
C ALA A 161 26.99 4.05 21.95
N GLN A 162 27.05 2.94 21.19
CA GLN A 162 26.57 2.93 19.81
C GLN A 162 25.06 3.15 19.77
N PRO A 163 24.55 4.18 19.05
CA PRO A 163 23.12 4.36 18.88
C PRO A 163 22.53 3.24 18.03
N PHE A 164 21.27 2.90 18.25
CA PHE A 164 20.59 1.88 17.48
C PHE A 164 19.29 2.38 16.84
N PHE A 165 18.93 1.76 15.73
CA PHE A 165 17.60 1.72 15.15
C PHE A 165 17.10 0.27 15.20
N ALA A 166 16.09 -0.01 16.00
CA ALA A 166 15.56 -1.36 16.17
C ALA A 166 14.08 -1.40 15.80
N VAL A 167 13.71 -2.35 14.93
CA VAL A 167 12.33 -2.62 14.55
C VAL A 167 11.89 -3.94 15.14
N PHE A 168 10.77 -3.94 15.86
CA PHE A 168 10.09 -5.15 16.31
C PHE A 168 8.69 -5.19 15.73
N ASN A 169 8.31 -6.32 15.13
CA ASN A 169 7.07 -6.48 14.42
C ASN A 169 6.16 -7.49 15.14
N PHE A 170 5.04 -7.03 15.69
CA PHE A 170 4.03 -7.92 16.24
C PHE A 170 3.12 -8.44 15.13
N THR A 171 3.22 -9.72 14.81
CA THR A 171 2.46 -10.38 13.74
C THR A 171 1.20 -11.10 14.23
N GLY A 172 0.87 -10.92 15.51
CA GLY A 172 -0.30 -11.56 16.14
C GLY A 172 -1.62 -11.06 15.59
N CYS A 173 -1.73 -9.76 15.31
CA CYS A 173 -2.95 -9.10 14.81
C CYS A 173 -3.22 -9.34 13.31
N HIS A 174 -2.28 -9.93 12.54
CA HIS A 174 -2.50 -10.25 11.13
C HIS A 174 -3.83 -11.02 10.93
N GLU A 175 -4.53 -10.81 9.81
CA GLU A 175 -5.84 -11.44 9.48
C GLU A 175 -5.89 -12.94 9.80
N SER A 176 -4.75 -13.64 9.70
CA SER A 176 -4.65 -15.05 10.09
C SER A 176 -4.78 -15.28 11.60
N GLY A 177 -4.57 -14.27 12.44
CA GLY A 177 -4.84 -14.33 13.88
C GLY A 177 -6.34 -14.42 14.17
N ILE A 178 -7.14 -13.70 13.38
CA ILE A 178 -8.61 -13.76 13.47
C ILE A 178 -9.12 -15.08 12.89
N ALA A 179 -8.65 -15.46 11.69
CA ALA A 179 -9.17 -16.58 10.93
C ALA A 179 -8.73 -17.96 11.45
N SER A 180 -7.57 -18.06 12.14
CA SER A 180 -7.01 -19.33 12.62
C SER A 180 -7.19 -19.49 14.12
N GLU A 181 -8.01 -20.44 14.54
CA GLU A 181 -8.25 -20.77 15.95
C GLU A 181 -6.94 -21.07 16.71
N SER A 182 -6.03 -21.83 16.13
CA SER A 182 -4.77 -22.19 16.77
C SER A 182 -3.86 -20.98 16.97
N LYS A 183 -3.79 -20.10 15.97
CA LYS A 183 -3.00 -18.85 16.07
C LYS A 183 -3.64 -17.90 17.09
N TYR A 184 -4.95 -17.70 17.03
CA TYR A 184 -5.69 -16.89 18.00
C TYR A 184 -5.41 -17.34 19.44
N ARG A 185 -5.62 -18.62 19.75
CA ARG A 185 -5.35 -19.16 21.09
C ARG A 185 -3.90 -18.99 21.53
N THR A 186 -2.96 -19.18 20.61
CA THR A 186 -1.54 -19.00 20.92
C THR A 186 -1.20 -17.56 21.28
N VAL A 187 -1.69 -16.59 20.47
CA VAL A 187 -1.43 -15.16 20.65
C VAL A 187 -2.12 -14.63 21.91
N THR A 188 -3.37 -15.04 22.16
CA THR A 188 -4.17 -14.54 23.28
C THR A 188 -3.98 -15.33 24.58
N ARG A 189 -3.12 -16.34 24.60
CA ARG A 189 -2.84 -17.15 25.80
C ARG A 189 -2.44 -16.33 27.04
N PRO A 190 -1.68 -15.23 26.93
CA PRO A 190 -1.30 -14.42 28.09
C PRO A 190 -2.45 -13.60 28.71
N LEU A 191 -3.60 -13.48 28.02
CA LEU A 191 -4.72 -12.65 28.48
C LEU A 191 -5.42 -13.29 29.68
N ARG A 192 -5.69 -12.47 30.70
CA ARG A 192 -6.53 -12.81 31.83
C ARG A 192 -8.01 -12.69 31.44
N ASP A 193 -8.92 -13.28 32.23
CA ASP A 193 -10.37 -13.22 31.98
C ASP A 193 -10.89 -11.79 31.91
N SER A 194 -10.40 -10.88 32.77
CA SER A 194 -10.76 -9.46 32.76
C SER A 194 -10.27 -8.68 31.52
N GLN A 195 -9.45 -9.30 30.67
CA GLN A 195 -8.93 -8.74 29.42
C GLN A 195 -9.61 -9.39 28.19
N ARG A 196 -10.59 -10.26 28.43
CA ARG A 196 -11.43 -10.87 27.40
C ARG A 196 -12.62 -10.00 27.07
N GLN A 197 -13.03 -10.01 25.82
CA GLN A 197 -14.17 -9.25 25.33
C GLN A 197 -15.47 -10.06 25.38
N ASP A 198 -16.57 -9.38 25.73
CA ASP A 198 -17.91 -9.92 25.48
C ASP A 198 -18.34 -9.51 24.05
N PRO A 199 -18.51 -10.46 23.12
CA PRO A 199 -18.87 -10.12 21.75
C PRO A 199 -20.22 -9.40 21.63
N THR A 200 -21.12 -9.55 22.61
CA THR A 200 -22.45 -8.92 22.60
C THR A 200 -22.40 -7.42 22.89
N GLN A 201 -21.35 -6.96 23.55
CA GLN A 201 -21.16 -5.53 23.92
C GLN A 201 -20.38 -4.74 22.88
N LEU A 202 -19.77 -5.39 21.89
CA LEU A 202 -18.96 -4.71 20.88
C LEU A 202 -19.82 -4.03 19.82
N ALA A 203 -19.53 -2.76 19.51
CA ALA A 203 -20.11 -2.07 18.38
C ALA A 203 -19.51 -2.57 17.07
N LEU A 204 -20.33 -3.07 16.15
CA LEU A 204 -19.90 -3.47 14.82
C LEU A 204 -19.94 -2.29 13.84
N PRO A 205 -18.99 -2.18 12.90
CA PRO A 205 -19.15 -1.32 11.74
C PRO A 205 -20.44 -1.68 10.96
N PRO A 206 -21.18 -0.69 10.44
CA PRO A 206 -22.51 -0.93 9.84
C PRO A 206 -22.50 -1.75 8.54
N TYR A 207 -21.33 -1.93 7.94
CA TYR A 207 -21.13 -2.81 6.78
C TYR A 207 -20.85 -4.28 7.16
N TYR A 208 -20.89 -4.63 8.44
CA TYR A 208 -20.83 -6.02 8.89
C TYR A 208 -22.21 -6.48 9.38
N PRO A 209 -22.64 -7.70 9.01
CA PRO A 209 -23.88 -8.26 9.51
C PRO A 209 -23.75 -8.58 11.00
N ASP A 210 -24.78 -8.24 11.77
CA ASP A 210 -24.84 -8.56 13.20
C ASP A 210 -25.21 -10.03 13.41
N THR A 211 -24.20 -10.89 13.35
CA THR A 211 -24.33 -12.34 13.59
C THR A 211 -23.31 -12.82 14.62
N PRO A 212 -23.55 -13.96 15.29
CA PRO A 212 -22.58 -14.55 16.20
C PRO A 212 -21.20 -14.78 15.56
N VAL A 213 -21.16 -15.10 14.26
CA VAL A 213 -19.92 -15.34 13.51
C VAL A 213 -19.11 -14.06 13.37
N THR A 214 -19.75 -12.97 12.95
CA THR A 214 -19.09 -11.67 12.76
C THR A 214 -18.66 -11.08 14.11
N ARG A 215 -19.51 -11.19 15.14
CA ARG A 215 -19.19 -10.74 16.49
C ARG A 215 -18.00 -11.49 17.09
N GLU A 216 -17.86 -12.80 16.83
CA GLU A 216 -16.70 -13.57 17.28
C GLU A 216 -15.40 -13.11 16.58
N ASP A 217 -15.40 -12.90 15.26
CA ASP A 217 -14.23 -12.38 14.55
C ASP A 217 -13.86 -10.95 15.04
N TRP A 218 -14.87 -10.11 15.34
CA TRP A 218 -14.67 -8.77 15.86
C TRP A 218 -14.10 -8.78 17.29
N LYS A 219 -14.60 -9.66 18.14
CA LYS A 219 -14.03 -9.94 19.46
C LYS A 219 -12.56 -10.38 19.36
N ARG A 220 -12.25 -11.31 18.45
CA ARG A 220 -10.88 -11.76 18.24
C ARG A 220 -9.95 -10.63 17.85
N ASN A 221 -10.41 -9.71 17.01
CA ASN A 221 -9.63 -8.50 16.66
C ASN A 221 -9.23 -7.71 17.92
N TYR A 222 -10.16 -7.40 18.83
CA TYR A 222 -9.85 -6.67 20.06
C TYR A 222 -8.93 -7.45 21.02
N GLU A 223 -9.15 -8.74 21.17
CA GLU A 223 -8.30 -9.55 22.05
C GLU A 223 -6.86 -9.70 21.50
N LEU A 224 -6.70 -9.76 20.19
CA LEU A 224 -5.36 -9.72 19.56
C LEU A 224 -4.68 -8.36 19.77
N ILE A 225 -5.42 -7.26 19.72
CA ILE A 225 -4.93 -5.91 20.05
C ILE A 225 -4.51 -5.84 21.53
N THR A 226 -5.30 -6.40 22.44
CA THR A 226 -4.95 -6.47 23.87
C THR A 226 -3.67 -7.30 24.09
N ALA A 227 -3.51 -8.42 23.37
CA ALA A 227 -2.28 -9.22 23.45
C ALA A 227 -1.05 -8.46 22.89
N MET A 228 -1.25 -7.66 21.85
CA MET A 228 -0.22 -6.74 21.32
C MET A 228 0.15 -5.67 22.35
N ASP A 229 -0.82 -5.10 23.05
CA ASP A 229 -0.57 -4.10 24.10
C ASP A 229 0.32 -4.67 25.23
N LEU A 230 0.07 -5.92 25.65
CA LEU A 230 0.95 -6.59 26.62
C LEU A 230 2.38 -6.71 26.10
N TRP A 231 2.55 -7.12 24.83
CA TRP A 231 3.85 -7.20 24.19
C TRP A 231 4.55 -5.83 24.11
N VAL A 232 3.81 -4.75 23.79
CA VAL A 232 4.35 -3.37 23.81
C VAL A 232 4.88 -3.03 25.21
N GLY A 233 4.10 -3.36 26.26
CA GLY A 233 4.53 -3.18 27.66
C GLY A 233 5.82 -3.92 27.99
N GLU A 234 5.95 -5.18 27.55
CA GLU A 234 7.19 -5.99 27.73
C GLU A 234 8.40 -5.37 27.03
N MET A 235 8.23 -4.88 25.80
CA MET A 235 9.30 -4.23 25.04
C MET A 235 9.77 -2.93 25.70
N ILE A 236 8.84 -2.12 26.19
CA ILE A 236 9.14 -0.88 26.93
C ILE A 236 9.86 -1.22 28.26
N GLN A 237 9.42 -2.27 28.96
CA GLN A 237 10.06 -2.69 30.20
C GLN A 237 11.51 -3.13 29.95
N GLN A 238 11.78 -3.87 28.87
CA GLN A 238 13.15 -4.23 28.50
C GLN A 238 14.05 -3.01 28.25
N LEU A 239 13.53 -1.93 27.62
CA LEU A 239 14.27 -0.68 27.49
C LEU A 239 14.60 -0.02 28.85
N LYS A 240 13.64 -0.06 29.78
CA LYS A 240 13.81 0.47 31.14
C LYS A 240 14.86 -0.32 31.92
N ASP A 241 14.79 -1.65 31.85
CA ASP A 241 15.75 -2.56 32.51
C ASP A 241 17.17 -2.39 31.97
N ASP A 242 17.32 -2.06 30.68
CA ASP A 242 18.59 -1.76 30.04
C ASP A 242 19.10 -0.32 30.33
N GLY A 243 18.31 0.52 31.02
CA GLY A 243 18.63 1.93 31.29
C GLY A 243 18.60 2.81 30.03
N LEU A 244 17.85 2.41 28.97
CA LEU A 244 17.86 3.06 27.68
C LEU A 244 16.60 3.89 27.40
N TYR A 245 15.59 3.84 28.26
CA TYR A 245 14.28 4.44 28.00
C TYR A 245 14.38 5.96 27.75
N GLU A 246 15.16 6.69 28.55
CA GLU A 246 15.37 8.13 28.40
C GLU A 246 16.38 8.51 27.30
N ASN A 247 16.93 7.50 26.62
CA ASN A 247 17.80 7.67 25.46
C ASN A 247 17.15 7.21 24.15
N THR A 248 15.88 6.78 24.17
CA THR A 248 15.24 6.14 23.03
C THR A 248 13.96 6.87 22.63
N ILE A 249 13.88 7.27 21.36
CA ILE A 249 12.64 7.71 20.70
C ILE A 249 11.86 6.45 20.32
N ILE A 250 10.58 6.40 20.71
CA ILE A 250 9.73 5.22 20.48
C ILE A 250 8.59 5.61 19.54
N PHE A 251 8.44 4.84 18.45
CA PHE A 251 7.29 4.88 17.54
C PHE A 251 6.47 3.62 17.73
N PHE A 252 5.18 3.78 17.95
CA PHE A 252 4.19 2.72 17.84
C PHE A 252 3.30 3.01 16.62
N TRP A 253 3.14 2.04 15.70
CA TRP A 253 2.36 2.22 14.47
C TRP A 253 1.92 0.88 13.85
N SER A 254 0.84 0.91 13.03
CA SER A 254 0.42 -0.22 12.21
C SER A 254 0.81 -0.04 10.74
N ASP A 255 1.00 -1.14 10.01
CA ASP A 255 1.29 -1.08 8.57
C ASP A 255 0.06 -0.70 7.73
N HIS A 256 -1.13 -1.17 8.09
CA HIS A 256 -2.42 -0.81 7.50
C HIS A 256 -3.58 -1.13 8.46
N GLY A 257 -4.82 -0.91 8.00
CA GLY A 257 -6.02 -1.11 8.81
C GLY A 257 -6.41 -2.58 9.03
N VAL A 258 -7.53 -2.80 9.73
CA VAL A 258 -7.98 -4.09 10.27
C VAL A 258 -8.05 -5.21 9.23
N GLY A 259 -7.66 -6.43 9.63
CA GLY A 259 -7.58 -7.64 8.80
C GLY A 259 -8.93 -8.31 8.48
N LEU A 260 -9.96 -7.53 8.18
CA LEU A 260 -11.32 -7.99 7.90
C LEU A 260 -11.83 -7.45 6.55
N PRO A 261 -12.95 -7.97 6.01
CA PRO A 261 -13.53 -7.51 4.75
C PRO A 261 -13.75 -6.00 4.70
N ARG A 262 -13.69 -5.38 3.53
CA ARG A 262 -13.85 -3.94 3.29
C ARG A 262 -12.84 -3.04 4.02
N ALA A 263 -11.87 -3.60 4.73
CA ALA A 263 -10.77 -2.89 5.37
C ALA A 263 -9.43 -3.29 4.73
N LYS A 264 -8.85 -4.40 5.12
CA LYS A 264 -7.62 -4.89 4.46
C LYS A 264 -7.81 -5.03 2.95
N ARG A 265 -6.85 -4.58 2.16
CA ARG A 265 -6.85 -4.51 0.70
C ARG A 265 -7.70 -3.39 0.09
N TRP A 266 -8.34 -2.54 0.91
CA TRP A 266 -9.16 -1.42 0.45
C TRP A 266 -8.57 -0.07 0.86
N LEU A 267 -9.04 1.00 0.21
CA LEU A 267 -8.54 2.36 0.44
C LEU A 267 -9.50 3.25 1.24
N TYR A 268 -10.48 2.65 1.91
CA TYR A 268 -11.28 3.33 2.91
C TYR A 268 -10.46 3.61 4.17
N ASP A 269 -10.91 4.52 5.01
CA ASP A 269 -10.24 4.80 6.29
C ASP A 269 -10.09 3.52 7.13
N SER A 270 -11.04 2.58 7.06
CA SER A 270 -10.92 1.25 7.71
C SER A 270 -9.70 0.43 7.28
N GLY A 271 -9.18 0.65 6.05
CA GLY A 271 -8.01 -0.03 5.51
C GLY A 271 -6.73 0.80 5.54
N THR A 272 -6.83 2.13 5.63
CA THR A 272 -5.68 3.03 5.47
C THR A 272 -5.38 3.91 6.67
N HIS A 273 -6.36 4.21 7.52
CA HIS A 273 -6.14 4.97 8.75
C HIS A 273 -5.49 4.09 9.81
N ILE A 274 -4.28 4.46 10.25
CA ILE A 274 -3.44 3.68 11.16
C ILE A 274 -3.19 4.44 12.47
N PRO A 275 -3.07 3.75 13.61
CA PRO A 275 -2.62 4.37 14.84
C PRO A 275 -1.14 4.76 14.68
N LEU A 276 -0.78 5.94 15.19
CA LEU A 276 0.59 6.43 15.28
C LEU A 276 0.80 7.19 16.59
N VAL A 277 1.69 6.68 17.42
CA VAL A 277 2.12 7.32 18.67
C VAL A 277 3.64 7.48 18.64
N VAL A 278 4.15 8.66 18.99
CA VAL A 278 5.59 8.92 19.06
C VAL A 278 5.93 9.52 20.42
N ARG A 279 6.82 8.83 21.17
CA ARG A 279 7.44 9.36 22.39
C ARG A 279 8.84 9.83 22.10
N ILE A 280 9.14 11.09 22.41
CA ILE A 280 10.48 11.68 22.35
C ILE A 280 10.91 12.05 23.77
N PRO A 281 12.02 11.49 24.29
CA PRO A 281 12.57 11.90 25.58
C PRO A 281 12.86 13.40 25.62
N GLU A 282 12.72 14.02 26.80
CA GLU A 282 12.80 15.48 26.98
C GLU A 282 14.06 16.09 26.36
N LYS A 283 15.21 15.46 26.56
CA LYS A 283 16.50 15.95 26.05
C LYS A 283 16.63 15.98 24.51
N TYR A 284 15.78 15.25 23.77
CA TYR A 284 15.75 15.24 22.32
C TYR A 284 14.54 15.98 21.74
N ARG A 285 13.65 16.47 22.61
CA ARG A 285 12.41 17.13 22.20
C ARG A 285 12.69 18.57 21.81
N LEU A 286 12.34 18.91 20.58
CA LEU A 286 12.36 20.30 20.15
C LEU A 286 11.13 21.04 20.65
N SER A 287 11.29 22.34 20.92
CA SER A 287 10.20 23.20 21.41
C SER A 287 8.96 23.10 20.52
N GLY A 288 7.79 22.86 21.13
CA GLY A 288 6.51 22.74 20.44
C GLY A 288 6.27 21.42 19.72
N GLN A 289 7.20 20.45 19.78
CA GLN A 289 7.04 19.14 19.15
C GLN A 289 6.87 18.03 20.18
N ALA A 290 6.05 17.02 19.86
CA ALA A 290 5.85 15.82 20.66
C ALA A 290 5.64 16.08 22.16
N VAL A 291 4.79 17.07 22.47
CA VAL A 291 4.43 17.40 23.87
C VAL A 291 3.72 16.20 24.51
N PRO A 292 4.13 15.72 25.69
CA PRO A 292 3.51 14.58 26.35
C PRO A 292 2.00 14.73 26.51
N GLY A 293 1.24 13.68 26.16
CA GLY A 293 -0.22 13.64 26.24
C GLY A 293 -0.95 14.48 25.20
N SER A 294 -0.23 15.13 24.27
CA SER A 294 -0.86 15.92 23.20
C SER A 294 -1.33 15.06 22.03
N GLU A 295 -2.20 15.65 21.21
CA GLU A 295 -2.58 15.11 19.92
C GLU A 295 -2.20 16.08 18.79
N SER A 296 -1.97 15.53 17.61
CA SER A 296 -1.66 16.28 16.40
C SER A 296 -2.60 15.85 15.27
N PRO A 297 -3.38 16.77 14.69
CA PRO A 297 -4.21 16.51 13.51
C PRO A 297 -3.40 16.55 12.21
N ARG A 298 -2.08 16.74 12.27
CA ARG A 298 -1.23 16.80 11.08
C ARG A 298 -1.37 15.52 10.26
N LEU A 299 -1.62 15.69 8.96
CA LEU A 299 -1.61 14.58 8.00
C LEU A 299 -0.22 13.94 7.92
N VAL A 300 -0.15 12.65 8.19
CA VAL A 300 1.07 11.83 8.09
C VAL A 300 0.82 10.67 7.13
N SER A 301 1.69 10.50 6.16
CA SER A 301 1.74 9.32 5.31
C SER A 301 2.74 8.31 5.87
N SER A 302 2.47 7.02 5.77
CA SER A 302 3.39 5.98 6.26
C SER A 302 4.80 6.07 5.63
N ILE A 303 4.94 6.63 4.42
CA ILE A 303 6.27 6.89 3.81
C ILE A 303 7.04 8.03 4.49
N ASP A 304 6.41 8.78 5.40
CA ASP A 304 7.03 9.87 6.15
C ASP A 304 7.82 9.36 7.37
N LEU A 305 7.58 8.10 7.78
CA LEU A 305 8.24 7.49 8.95
C LEU A 305 9.75 7.42 8.78
N GLY A 306 10.24 6.92 7.64
CA GLY A 306 11.68 6.81 7.35
C GLY A 306 12.41 8.17 7.37
N PRO A 307 12.00 9.16 6.57
CA PRO A 307 12.62 10.49 6.59
C PRO A 307 12.49 11.20 7.94
N THR A 308 11.44 10.91 8.75
CA THR A 308 11.34 11.44 10.12
C THR A 308 12.41 10.83 11.03
N VAL A 309 12.66 9.53 10.93
CA VAL A 309 13.77 8.89 11.69
C VAL A 309 15.12 9.46 11.28
N LEU A 310 15.38 9.62 9.96
CA LEU A 310 16.63 10.23 9.48
C LEU A 310 16.80 11.65 10.04
N ASN A 311 15.76 12.47 10.01
CA ASN A 311 15.79 13.83 10.53
C ASN A 311 16.08 13.86 12.04
N LEU A 312 15.37 13.04 12.83
CA LEU A 312 15.59 12.94 14.29
C LEU A 312 16.98 12.41 14.65
N ALA A 313 17.57 11.59 13.78
CA ALA A 313 18.93 11.07 13.91
C ALA A 313 20.02 12.06 13.44
N GLY A 314 19.65 13.22 12.90
CA GLY A 314 20.56 14.18 12.29
C GLY A 314 21.22 13.68 11.00
N VAL A 315 20.56 12.77 10.29
CA VAL A 315 21.03 12.17 9.02
C VAL A 315 20.30 12.81 7.84
N GLY A 316 21.04 13.18 6.81
CA GLY A 316 20.49 13.80 5.59
C GLY A 316 19.45 12.90 4.91
N ILE A 317 18.34 13.49 4.47
CA ILE A 317 17.29 12.81 3.71
C ILE A 317 17.68 12.84 2.24
N PRO A 318 17.78 11.68 1.55
CA PRO A 318 18.12 11.65 0.12
C PRO A 318 17.04 12.28 -0.77
N ASP A 319 17.45 12.92 -1.86
CA ASP A 319 16.56 13.67 -2.78
C ASP A 319 15.45 12.81 -3.43
N HIS A 320 15.69 11.49 -3.58
CA HIS A 320 14.70 10.59 -4.16
C HIS A 320 13.54 10.24 -3.22
N VAL A 321 13.67 10.55 -1.93
CA VAL A 321 12.63 10.27 -0.92
C VAL A 321 11.43 11.17 -1.16
N GLN A 322 10.25 10.60 -1.26
CA GLN A 322 8.97 11.29 -1.47
C GLN A 322 8.21 11.55 -0.16
N GLY A 323 8.60 10.82 0.90
CA GLY A 323 8.15 11.07 2.25
C GLY A 323 8.70 12.40 2.80
N GLN A 324 8.02 12.99 3.77
CA GLN A 324 8.37 14.25 4.41
C GLN A 324 8.54 14.06 5.92
N PRO A 325 9.61 14.58 6.56
CA PRO A 325 9.71 14.51 8.00
C PRO A 325 8.60 15.34 8.66
N PHE A 326 7.96 14.79 9.70
CA PHE A 326 6.92 15.47 10.47
C PHE A 326 7.36 15.80 11.90
N LEU A 327 8.52 15.31 12.32
CA LEU A 327 9.21 15.64 13.58
C LEU A 327 10.70 15.86 13.31
N GLY A 328 11.37 16.65 14.16
CA GLY A 328 12.79 16.96 14.05
C GLY A 328 13.07 18.38 13.58
N HIS A 329 14.24 18.60 12.98
CA HIS A 329 14.72 19.91 12.55
C HIS A 329 14.22 20.28 11.16
N GLN A 330 14.05 21.60 10.89
CA GLN A 330 13.77 22.16 9.56
C GLN A 330 12.62 21.42 8.83
N LEU A 331 11.47 21.34 9.49
CA LEU A 331 10.30 20.66 8.94
C LEU A 331 9.75 21.38 7.71
N PRO A 332 9.36 20.66 6.64
CA PRO A 332 8.63 21.22 5.54
C PRO A 332 7.22 21.66 5.97
N GLN A 333 6.56 22.43 5.08
CA GLN A 333 5.15 22.74 5.28
C GLN A 333 4.32 21.45 5.43
N PRO A 334 3.32 21.45 6.33
CA PRO A 334 2.44 20.29 6.52
C PRO A 334 1.81 19.84 5.19
N ARG A 335 1.63 18.54 5.03
CA ARG A 335 0.91 17.98 3.87
C ARG A 335 -0.53 18.49 3.86
N ARG A 336 -1.01 18.85 2.68
CA ARG A 336 -2.45 19.06 2.45
C ARG A 336 -3.18 17.75 2.10
N TYR A 337 -2.45 16.77 1.57
CA TYR A 337 -3.00 15.49 1.12
C TYR A 337 -2.06 14.34 1.47
N VAL A 338 -2.64 13.19 1.77
CA VAL A 338 -1.99 11.89 1.69
C VAL A 338 -2.61 11.09 0.54
N TYR A 339 -1.85 10.13 0.01
CA TYR A 339 -2.21 9.37 -1.17
C TYR A 339 -2.00 7.89 -0.96
N GLY A 340 -2.87 7.08 -1.58
CA GLY A 340 -2.74 5.63 -1.56
C GLY A 340 -3.13 4.99 -2.87
N ALA A 341 -2.71 3.74 -3.03
CA ALA A 341 -2.98 2.95 -4.21
C ALA A 341 -3.32 1.49 -3.86
N ARG A 342 -4.28 0.95 -4.58
CA ARG A 342 -4.53 -0.48 -4.68
C ARG A 342 -4.36 -0.90 -6.13
N ASP A 343 -3.61 -1.97 -6.32
CA ASP A 343 -3.40 -2.62 -7.62
C ASP A 343 -3.69 -4.11 -7.49
N ARG A 344 -2.90 -5.03 -8.05
CA ARG A 344 -3.14 -6.45 -7.84
C ARG A 344 -2.95 -6.84 -6.36
N MET A 345 -4.02 -7.38 -5.78
CA MET A 345 -4.03 -7.96 -4.44
C MET A 345 -4.21 -9.48 -4.56
N ASP A 346 -3.21 -10.24 -4.09
CA ASP A 346 -3.14 -11.68 -4.30
C ASP A 346 -3.40 -12.05 -5.78
N GLU A 347 -4.46 -12.79 -6.10
CA GLU A 347 -4.82 -13.23 -7.44
C GLU A 347 -5.70 -12.25 -8.25
N ARG A 348 -6.13 -11.11 -7.67
CA ARG A 348 -7.12 -10.21 -8.30
C ARG A 348 -6.53 -8.87 -8.69
N TYR A 349 -6.75 -8.48 -9.93
CA TYR A 349 -6.41 -7.16 -10.44
C TYR A 349 -7.53 -6.16 -10.18
N ASP A 350 -7.13 -4.99 -9.74
CA ASP A 350 -7.94 -3.77 -9.71
C ASP A 350 -6.97 -2.58 -9.76
N ILE A 351 -7.42 -1.41 -10.11
CA ILE A 351 -6.59 -0.20 -10.10
C ILE A 351 -7.40 0.91 -9.45
N ILE A 352 -7.03 1.22 -8.21
CA ILE A 352 -7.71 2.22 -7.39
C ILE A 352 -6.67 3.18 -6.83
N ARG A 353 -7.00 4.47 -6.78
CA ARG A 353 -6.18 5.51 -6.16
C ARG A 353 -7.01 6.30 -5.17
N MET A 354 -6.40 6.74 -4.08
CA MET A 354 -7.05 7.61 -3.11
C MET A 354 -6.28 8.91 -2.90
N VAL A 355 -7.03 9.94 -2.57
CA VAL A 355 -6.55 11.20 -1.99
C VAL A 355 -7.33 11.46 -0.71
N ARG A 356 -6.65 11.74 0.39
CA ARG A 356 -7.24 12.07 1.68
C ARG A 356 -6.69 13.42 2.15
N ASP A 357 -7.56 14.40 2.43
CA ASP A 357 -7.20 15.60 3.18
C ASP A 357 -7.62 15.45 4.66
N GLU A 358 -7.71 16.50 5.42
CA GLU A 358 -8.10 16.42 6.84
C GLU A 358 -9.55 15.93 7.03
N ARG A 359 -10.45 16.19 6.05
CA ARG A 359 -11.89 15.90 6.16
C ARG A 359 -12.39 14.92 5.10
N PHE A 360 -11.96 15.09 3.83
CA PHE A 360 -12.53 14.36 2.71
C PHE A 360 -11.63 13.24 2.23
N LEU A 361 -12.24 12.09 1.91
CA LEU A 361 -11.63 10.97 1.20
C LEU A 361 -12.19 10.91 -0.22
N TYR A 362 -11.31 10.99 -1.21
CA TYR A 362 -11.61 10.76 -2.63
C TYR A 362 -11.00 9.44 -3.08
N ILE A 363 -11.79 8.61 -3.80
CA ILE A 363 -11.35 7.36 -4.41
C ILE A 363 -11.63 7.41 -5.91
N ARG A 364 -10.61 7.05 -6.70
CA ARG A 364 -10.70 6.86 -8.14
C ARG A 364 -10.63 5.38 -8.47
N ASN A 365 -11.70 4.83 -9.04
CA ASN A 365 -11.78 3.47 -9.56
C ASN A 365 -11.55 3.50 -11.08
N TYR A 366 -10.41 2.98 -11.54
CA TYR A 366 -10.08 2.93 -12.96
C TYR A 366 -10.78 1.79 -13.70
N GLU A 367 -11.13 0.72 -12.99
CA GLU A 367 -11.87 -0.44 -13.51
C GLU A 367 -13.26 -0.58 -12.82
N PRO A 368 -14.24 0.26 -13.16
CA PRO A 368 -15.51 0.32 -12.45
C PRO A 368 -16.40 -0.92 -12.63
N LEU A 369 -16.15 -1.74 -13.66
CA LEU A 369 -16.88 -3.00 -13.87
C LEU A 369 -16.38 -4.17 -13.03
N LYS A 370 -15.28 -4.01 -12.29
CA LYS A 370 -14.87 -4.97 -11.26
C LYS A 370 -15.61 -4.67 -9.96
N THR A 371 -16.15 -5.71 -9.34
CA THR A 371 -16.90 -5.59 -8.08
C THR A 371 -16.00 -5.21 -6.92
N TYR A 372 -16.56 -4.75 -5.80
CA TYR A 372 -15.81 -4.65 -4.55
C TYR A 372 -15.47 -6.05 -4.02
N TYR A 373 -16.45 -6.92 -3.90
CA TYR A 373 -16.17 -8.31 -3.60
C TYR A 373 -15.48 -8.98 -4.79
N GLN A 374 -14.24 -9.38 -4.60
CA GLN A 374 -13.48 -10.21 -5.53
C GLN A 374 -13.03 -11.45 -4.76
N TYR A 375 -13.49 -12.63 -5.20
CA TYR A 375 -13.10 -13.87 -4.53
C TYR A 375 -11.58 -14.03 -4.49
N MET A 376 -11.02 -14.12 -3.30
CA MET A 376 -9.60 -14.36 -3.05
C MET A 376 -9.43 -15.43 -1.98
N ASN A 377 -8.59 -16.43 -2.24
CA ASN A 377 -8.40 -17.56 -1.33
C ASN A 377 -7.99 -17.16 0.10
N THR A 378 -7.28 -16.05 0.27
CA THR A 378 -6.81 -15.61 1.59
C THR A 378 -7.93 -15.01 2.44
N PRO A 379 -8.70 -14.00 1.98
CA PRO A 379 -9.87 -13.48 2.71
C PRO A 379 -10.95 -14.54 2.98
N GLU A 380 -11.16 -15.50 2.07
CA GLU A 380 -12.12 -16.59 2.23
C GLU A 380 -11.82 -17.56 3.38
N LYS A 381 -10.63 -17.50 3.97
CA LYS A 381 -10.31 -18.20 5.23
C LYS A 381 -10.97 -17.55 6.43
N GLY A 382 -11.33 -16.27 6.38
CA GLY A 382 -12.04 -15.54 7.43
C GLY A 382 -13.50 -15.97 7.55
N ALA A 383 -14.00 -16.10 8.77
CA ALA A 383 -15.38 -16.52 9.00
C ALA A 383 -16.36 -15.40 8.60
N THR A 384 -16.05 -14.14 8.90
CA THR A 384 -16.86 -12.98 8.51
C THR A 384 -17.01 -12.87 6.99
N MET A 385 -15.96 -13.15 6.18
CA MET A 385 -16.07 -13.11 4.71
C MET A 385 -17.05 -14.17 4.20
N ARG A 386 -16.96 -15.39 4.73
CA ARG A 386 -17.90 -16.48 4.34
C ARG A 386 -19.32 -16.19 4.79
N GLU A 387 -19.50 -15.56 5.94
CA GLU A 387 -20.82 -15.17 6.46
C GLU A 387 -21.45 -14.07 5.62
N LEU A 388 -20.69 -13.05 5.24
CA LEU A 388 -21.14 -12.01 4.31
C LEU A 388 -21.64 -12.62 3.00
N ARG A 389 -20.86 -13.51 2.38
CA ARG A 389 -21.23 -14.16 1.15
C ARG A 389 -22.48 -15.05 1.31
N ARG A 390 -22.56 -15.85 2.37
CA ARG A 390 -23.73 -16.67 2.67
C ARG A 390 -25.01 -15.84 2.80
N LEU A 391 -24.94 -14.71 3.50
CA LEU A 391 -26.08 -13.82 3.70
C LEU A 391 -26.45 -13.06 2.44
N HIS A 392 -25.46 -12.67 1.62
CA HIS A 392 -25.70 -12.10 0.29
C HIS A 392 -26.50 -13.07 -0.60
N GLU A 393 -26.01 -14.33 -0.72
CA GLU A 393 -26.67 -15.38 -1.51
C GLU A 393 -28.09 -15.67 -1.01
N ALA A 394 -28.35 -15.47 0.27
CA ALA A 394 -29.67 -15.63 0.88
C ALA A 394 -30.56 -14.36 0.83
N GLY A 395 -30.07 -13.23 0.32
CA GLY A 395 -30.78 -11.94 0.31
C GLY A 395 -31.07 -11.39 1.72
N GLN A 396 -30.18 -11.63 2.68
CA GLN A 396 -30.35 -11.31 4.12
C GLN A 396 -29.42 -10.21 4.61
N LEU A 397 -28.62 -9.60 3.75
CA LEU A 397 -27.80 -8.45 4.12
C LEU A 397 -28.61 -7.16 4.15
N SER A 398 -28.20 -6.21 4.99
CA SER A 398 -28.64 -4.82 4.87
C SER A 398 -28.07 -4.20 3.60
N ASP A 399 -28.73 -3.15 3.07
CA ASP A 399 -28.26 -2.43 1.87
C ASP A 399 -26.80 -1.98 1.99
N VAL A 400 -26.38 -1.55 3.18
CA VAL A 400 -25.01 -1.10 3.46
C VAL A 400 -24.00 -2.26 3.36
N ALA A 401 -24.33 -3.41 3.88
CA ALA A 401 -23.46 -4.59 3.82
C ALA A 401 -23.49 -5.22 2.42
N ASP A 402 -24.66 -5.25 1.76
CA ASP A 402 -24.85 -5.82 0.44
C ASP A 402 -24.16 -5.02 -0.67
N TYR A 403 -23.95 -3.71 -0.44
CA TYR A 403 -23.20 -2.85 -1.37
C TYR A 403 -21.79 -3.38 -1.67
N TYR A 404 -21.19 -4.16 -0.76
CA TYR A 404 -19.90 -4.82 -1.00
C TYR A 404 -19.95 -5.85 -2.14
N PHE A 405 -21.14 -6.35 -2.47
CA PHE A 405 -21.39 -7.28 -3.57
C PHE A 405 -21.97 -6.61 -4.82
N ALA A 406 -22.04 -5.28 -4.85
CA ALA A 406 -22.52 -4.55 -6.02
C ALA A 406 -21.76 -4.97 -7.28
N PRO A 407 -22.46 -5.21 -8.42
CA PRO A 407 -21.86 -5.74 -9.64
C PRO A 407 -20.87 -4.78 -10.30
N THR A 408 -20.90 -3.50 -9.93
CA THR A 408 -20.02 -2.45 -10.43
C THR A 408 -19.66 -1.47 -9.32
N LYS A 409 -18.57 -0.73 -9.50
CA LYS A 409 -18.18 0.40 -8.65
C LYS A 409 -18.44 1.72 -9.38
N PRO A 410 -18.75 2.83 -8.69
CA PRO A 410 -18.67 4.14 -9.30
C PRO A 410 -17.22 4.46 -9.72
N ALA A 411 -17.06 5.21 -10.81
CA ALA A 411 -15.72 5.63 -11.25
C ALA A 411 -15.02 6.53 -10.24
N GLU A 412 -15.80 7.29 -9.46
CA GLU A 412 -15.32 8.19 -8.41
C GLU A 412 -16.18 8.07 -7.16
N GLU A 413 -15.52 8.12 -6.01
CA GLU A 413 -16.17 8.15 -4.72
C GLU A 413 -15.63 9.35 -3.92
N LEU A 414 -16.49 9.99 -3.14
CA LEU A 414 -16.14 11.09 -2.24
C LEU A 414 -16.87 10.90 -0.92
N TYR A 415 -16.14 10.98 0.19
CA TYR A 415 -16.68 10.81 1.53
C TYR A 415 -16.29 11.98 2.42
N ASP A 416 -17.21 12.48 3.23
CA ASP A 416 -16.97 13.42 4.34
C ASP A 416 -16.71 12.61 5.60
N CYS A 417 -15.44 12.40 5.94
CA CYS A 417 -15.05 11.49 7.01
C CYS A 417 -15.39 12.01 8.43
N ASP A 418 -15.69 13.30 8.58
CA ASP A 418 -16.18 13.86 9.85
C ASP A 418 -17.64 13.47 10.09
N ALA A 419 -18.45 13.44 9.03
CA ALA A 419 -19.87 13.10 9.09
C ALA A 419 -20.13 11.60 8.86
N ASP A 420 -19.23 10.88 8.22
CA ASP A 420 -19.33 9.48 7.82
C ASP A 420 -18.01 8.74 8.06
N GLN A 421 -17.76 8.39 9.33
CA GLN A 421 -16.55 7.70 9.78
C GLN A 421 -16.35 6.31 9.14
N HIS A 422 -17.39 5.76 8.52
CA HIS A 422 -17.37 4.44 7.89
C HIS A 422 -17.30 4.48 6.36
N ASN A 423 -17.24 5.66 5.74
CA ASN A 423 -17.18 5.88 4.28
C ASN A 423 -18.28 5.10 3.54
N ILE A 424 -19.54 5.31 3.93
CA ILE A 424 -20.71 4.61 3.39
C ILE A 424 -21.42 5.47 2.36
N ARG A 425 -21.56 6.78 2.64
CA ARG A 425 -22.34 7.70 1.81
C ARG A 425 -21.45 8.36 0.77
N ASN A 426 -21.48 7.85 -0.46
CA ASN A 426 -20.75 8.47 -1.57
C ASN A 426 -21.42 9.80 -1.99
N LEU A 427 -20.65 10.90 -1.91
CA LEU A 427 -21.06 12.27 -2.22
C LEU A 427 -20.69 12.72 -3.64
N ALA A 428 -19.97 11.92 -4.42
CA ALA A 428 -19.40 12.30 -5.72
C ALA A 428 -20.45 12.77 -6.76
N GLY A 429 -21.72 12.35 -6.62
CA GLY A 429 -22.83 12.77 -7.49
C GLY A 429 -23.62 13.98 -7.00
N GLN A 430 -23.27 14.56 -5.85
CA GLN A 430 -24.02 15.65 -5.23
C GLN A 430 -23.45 17.01 -5.65
N ALA A 431 -24.30 17.90 -6.16
CA ALA A 431 -23.88 19.19 -6.71
C ALA A 431 -23.19 20.09 -5.66
N GLU A 432 -23.58 20.00 -4.40
CA GLU A 432 -23.01 20.78 -3.30
C GLU A 432 -21.54 20.44 -3.02
N TYR A 433 -21.06 19.25 -3.42
CA TYR A 433 -19.67 18.81 -3.25
C TYR A 433 -18.86 18.87 -4.55
N ALA A 434 -19.39 19.47 -5.63
CA ALA A 434 -18.73 19.54 -6.93
C ALA A 434 -17.32 20.17 -6.87
N ASP A 435 -17.16 21.26 -6.13
CA ASP A 435 -15.86 21.94 -5.98
C ASP A 435 -14.85 21.10 -5.20
N VAL A 436 -15.32 20.40 -4.16
CA VAL A 436 -14.48 19.47 -3.39
C VAL A 436 -14.04 18.30 -4.29
N LEU A 437 -14.97 17.70 -5.02
CA LEU A 437 -14.68 16.61 -5.95
C LEU A 437 -13.65 17.04 -7.01
N GLN A 438 -13.83 18.22 -7.61
CA GLN A 438 -12.91 18.74 -8.62
C GLN A 438 -11.51 18.96 -8.04
N ARG A 439 -11.41 19.58 -6.86
CA ARG A 439 -10.14 19.81 -6.17
C ARG A 439 -9.41 18.49 -5.85
N MET A 440 -10.12 17.49 -5.38
CA MET A 440 -9.55 16.17 -5.04
C MET A 440 -9.11 15.40 -6.30
N ARG A 441 -9.88 15.50 -7.39
CA ARG A 441 -9.53 14.95 -8.71
C ARG A 441 -8.24 15.56 -9.24
N GLU A 442 -8.10 16.89 -9.15
CA GLU A 442 -6.88 17.61 -9.57
C GLU A 442 -5.67 17.19 -8.72
N ALA A 443 -5.84 17.08 -7.41
CA ALA A 443 -4.81 16.59 -6.50
C ALA A 443 -4.35 15.16 -6.84
N HIS A 444 -5.31 14.28 -7.19
CA HIS A 444 -5.03 12.93 -7.66
C HIS A 444 -4.19 12.92 -8.94
N LEU A 445 -4.63 13.63 -9.98
CA LEU A 445 -3.92 13.68 -11.27
C LEU A 445 -2.52 14.29 -11.13
N ALA A 446 -2.40 15.35 -10.34
CA ALA A 446 -1.10 15.98 -10.04
C ALA A 446 -0.15 15.01 -9.31
N TRP A 447 -0.68 14.18 -8.40
CA TRP A 447 0.11 13.16 -7.70
C TRP A 447 0.59 12.07 -8.67
N VAL A 448 -0.29 11.52 -9.51
CA VAL A 448 0.05 10.51 -10.54
C VAL A 448 1.18 11.02 -11.43
N GLN A 449 1.09 12.29 -11.89
CA GLN A 449 2.10 12.91 -12.75
C GLN A 449 3.44 13.11 -12.00
N ARG A 450 3.39 13.74 -10.84
CA ARG A 450 4.59 14.07 -10.04
C ARG A 450 5.35 12.83 -9.60
N THR A 451 4.66 11.78 -9.21
CA THR A 451 5.28 10.56 -8.70
C THR A 451 5.67 9.57 -9.80
N LYS A 452 5.20 9.79 -11.03
CA LYS A 452 5.37 8.86 -12.15
C LYS A 452 4.84 7.48 -11.78
N ASP A 453 3.52 7.42 -11.56
CA ASP A 453 2.79 6.22 -11.14
C ASP A 453 2.82 5.14 -12.25
N VAL A 454 3.67 4.14 -12.10
CA VAL A 454 3.77 3.02 -13.05
C VAL A 454 2.61 2.02 -12.91
N GLY A 455 1.78 2.12 -11.87
CA GLY A 455 0.65 1.22 -11.66
C GLY A 455 -0.50 1.41 -12.65
N LEU A 456 -0.45 2.43 -13.51
CA LEU A 456 -1.34 2.54 -14.67
C LEU A 456 -0.85 1.70 -15.87
N ILE A 457 0.33 1.12 -15.80
CA ILE A 457 0.86 0.20 -16.82
C ILE A 457 0.52 -1.24 -16.40
N PRO A 458 -0.09 -2.07 -17.26
CA PRO A 458 -0.39 -3.47 -16.94
C PRO A 458 0.84 -4.27 -16.51
N GLU A 459 0.70 -5.14 -15.51
CA GLU A 459 1.82 -5.92 -14.94
C GLU A 459 2.59 -6.75 -15.99
N PRO A 460 1.96 -7.39 -17.01
CA PRO A 460 2.72 -8.05 -18.08
C PRO A 460 3.62 -7.10 -18.87
N ILE A 461 3.15 -5.88 -19.14
CA ILE A 461 3.92 -4.85 -19.85
C ILE A 461 5.06 -4.32 -18.96
N ILE A 462 4.82 -4.12 -17.67
CA ILE A 462 5.87 -3.76 -16.70
C ILE A 462 6.96 -4.84 -16.71
N ALA A 463 6.57 -6.11 -16.61
CA ALA A 463 7.51 -7.22 -16.56
C ALA A 463 8.35 -7.35 -17.84
N GLU A 464 7.79 -7.03 -19.00
CA GLU A 464 8.53 -7.01 -20.27
C GLU A 464 9.52 -5.85 -20.30
N ARG A 465 9.05 -4.64 -20.03
CA ARG A 465 9.91 -3.43 -20.07
C ARG A 465 11.01 -3.43 -19.00
N GLU A 466 10.79 -4.09 -17.86
CA GLU A 466 11.83 -4.23 -16.82
C GLU A 466 13.05 -5.01 -17.31
N LYS A 467 12.90 -5.95 -18.27
CA LYS A 467 14.01 -6.73 -18.80
C LYS A 467 15.08 -5.82 -19.44
N ASP A 468 14.63 -4.83 -20.20
CA ASP A 468 15.51 -3.91 -20.92
C ASP A 468 15.96 -2.72 -20.06
N LEU A 469 15.05 -2.20 -19.24
CA LEU A 469 15.28 -0.98 -18.45
C LEU A 469 15.87 -1.23 -17.06
N GLY A 470 15.94 -2.49 -16.63
CA GLY A 470 16.53 -2.93 -15.37
C GLY A 470 15.68 -2.69 -14.13
N SER A 471 14.64 -1.87 -14.20
CA SER A 471 13.69 -1.66 -13.10
C SER A 471 12.37 -1.05 -13.58
N PRO A 472 11.22 -1.33 -12.92
CA PRO A 472 9.96 -0.65 -13.23
C PRO A 472 10.03 0.86 -13.03
N TYR A 473 10.79 1.32 -12.03
CA TYR A 473 11.05 2.74 -11.77
C TYR A 473 11.53 3.52 -13.00
N ALA A 474 12.33 2.87 -13.86
CA ALA A 474 12.91 3.50 -15.04
C ALA A 474 11.92 3.74 -16.18
N ILE A 475 10.76 3.03 -16.22
CA ILE A 475 9.84 3.04 -17.36
C ILE A 475 9.34 4.48 -17.67
N LEU A 476 8.84 5.19 -16.68
CA LEU A 476 8.32 6.54 -16.84
C LEU A 476 9.42 7.63 -16.72
N ARG A 477 10.70 7.26 -16.69
CA ARG A 477 11.84 8.17 -16.58
C ARG A 477 12.76 8.13 -17.80
N GLN A 478 12.29 7.51 -18.87
CA GLN A 478 12.92 7.59 -20.19
C GLN A 478 12.69 8.97 -20.83
N PRO A 479 13.47 9.37 -21.85
CA PRO A 479 13.18 10.57 -22.64
C PRO A 479 11.72 10.58 -23.12
N GLY A 480 11.01 11.67 -22.90
CA GLY A 480 9.56 11.78 -23.19
C GLY A 480 8.63 11.15 -22.15
N GLY A 481 9.14 10.61 -21.05
CA GLY A 481 8.37 9.92 -20.01
C GLY A 481 7.27 10.77 -19.36
N ASP A 482 7.44 12.09 -19.24
CA ASP A 482 6.41 12.97 -18.69
C ASP A 482 5.20 13.11 -19.63
N SER A 483 5.45 13.29 -20.93
CA SER A 483 4.38 13.31 -21.95
C SER A 483 3.69 11.95 -22.06
N TYR A 484 4.45 10.86 -21.97
CA TYR A 484 3.92 9.51 -21.96
C TYR A 484 3.02 9.28 -20.73
N ASN A 485 3.48 9.61 -19.52
CA ASN A 485 2.72 9.49 -18.28
C ASN A 485 1.39 10.27 -18.37
N GLN A 486 1.41 11.47 -18.93
CA GLN A 486 0.21 12.28 -19.13
C GLN A 486 -0.78 11.61 -20.09
N LYS A 487 -0.32 11.14 -21.25
CA LYS A 487 -1.17 10.43 -22.23
C LYS A 487 -1.79 9.17 -21.62
N LEU A 488 -0.98 8.38 -20.92
CA LEU A 488 -1.44 7.16 -20.24
C LEU A 488 -2.54 7.47 -19.22
N ALA A 489 -2.34 8.48 -18.35
CA ALA A 489 -3.34 8.85 -17.35
C ALA A 489 -4.64 9.37 -17.98
N VAL A 490 -4.56 10.09 -19.11
CA VAL A 490 -5.74 10.57 -19.85
C VAL A 490 -6.53 9.40 -20.41
N VAL A 491 -5.90 8.45 -21.09
CA VAL A 491 -6.60 7.30 -21.69
C VAL A 491 -7.12 6.34 -20.60
N ALA A 492 -6.35 6.08 -19.55
CA ALA A 492 -6.81 5.30 -18.40
C ALA A 492 -8.05 5.93 -17.75
N SER A 493 -8.07 7.27 -17.62
CA SER A 493 -9.25 7.98 -17.10
C SER A 493 -10.44 7.88 -18.03
N ALA A 494 -10.23 7.99 -19.35
CA ALA A 494 -11.30 7.87 -20.35
C ALA A 494 -11.96 6.49 -20.34
N ALA A 495 -11.24 5.42 -19.99
CA ALA A 495 -11.75 4.06 -19.95
C ALA A 495 -12.96 3.85 -19.01
N SER A 496 -13.22 4.78 -18.08
CA SER A 496 -14.35 4.74 -17.14
C SER A 496 -15.35 5.90 -17.31
N GLN A 497 -15.24 6.69 -18.39
CA GLN A 497 -16.11 7.86 -18.62
C GLN A 497 -17.37 7.57 -19.48
N GLY A 498 -17.62 6.29 -19.80
CA GLY A 498 -18.80 5.90 -20.56
C GLY A 498 -18.71 6.24 -22.05
N SER A 499 -19.89 6.27 -22.72
CA SER A 499 -19.96 6.39 -24.19
C SER A 499 -19.40 7.69 -24.77
N ALA A 500 -19.34 8.76 -23.98
CA ALA A 500 -18.75 10.03 -24.44
C ALA A 500 -17.25 9.91 -24.78
N ALA A 501 -16.54 8.97 -24.14
CA ALA A 501 -15.12 8.73 -24.39
C ALA A 501 -14.85 7.80 -25.60
N LEU A 502 -15.87 7.18 -26.20
CA LEU A 502 -15.67 6.17 -27.26
C LEU A 502 -14.83 6.67 -28.45
N PRO A 503 -15.02 7.87 -29.01
CA PRO A 503 -14.17 8.35 -30.11
C PRO A 503 -12.68 8.44 -29.72
N GLN A 504 -12.39 8.95 -28.52
CA GLN A 504 -11.03 9.04 -27.99
C GLN A 504 -10.39 7.66 -27.77
N LEU A 505 -11.17 6.69 -27.29
CA LEU A 505 -10.70 5.33 -27.07
C LEU A 505 -10.42 4.60 -28.39
N ILE A 506 -11.24 4.82 -29.43
CA ILE A 506 -11.01 4.29 -30.78
C ILE A 506 -9.69 4.84 -31.35
N ASP A 507 -9.47 6.14 -31.25
CA ASP A 507 -8.22 6.79 -31.69
C ASP A 507 -7.00 6.22 -30.96
N ALA A 508 -7.11 6.05 -29.63
CA ALA A 508 -6.04 5.52 -28.79
C ALA A 508 -5.66 4.06 -29.12
N MET A 509 -6.50 3.29 -29.80
CA MET A 509 -6.13 1.94 -30.30
C MET A 509 -5.06 1.97 -31.39
N SER A 510 -4.80 3.10 -32.02
CA SER A 510 -3.72 3.27 -32.99
C SER A 510 -2.39 3.70 -32.36
N ALA A 511 -2.33 3.89 -31.04
CA ALA A 511 -1.12 4.30 -30.37
C ALA A 511 0.02 3.26 -30.51
N THR A 512 1.24 3.74 -30.65
CA THR A 512 2.44 2.86 -30.68
C THR A 512 2.67 2.15 -29.35
N ASP A 513 2.28 2.81 -28.23
CA ASP A 513 2.44 2.28 -26.88
C ASP A 513 1.32 1.28 -26.53
N ASP A 514 1.70 0.12 -26.08
CA ASP A 514 0.80 -0.99 -25.76
C ASP A 514 -0.02 -0.77 -24.48
N ALA A 515 0.47 -0.03 -23.49
CA ALA A 515 -0.33 0.28 -22.30
C ALA A 515 -1.46 1.28 -22.63
N ILE A 516 -1.23 2.19 -23.57
CA ILE A 516 -2.28 3.09 -24.09
C ILE A 516 -3.35 2.28 -24.83
N ARG A 517 -2.94 1.34 -25.73
CA ARG A 517 -3.89 0.46 -26.43
C ARG A 517 -4.65 -0.46 -25.47
N TYR A 518 -3.98 -0.96 -24.41
CA TYR A 518 -4.64 -1.74 -23.35
C TYR A 518 -5.80 -0.98 -22.71
N TRP A 519 -5.56 0.27 -22.29
CA TRP A 519 -6.60 1.09 -21.67
C TRP A 519 -7.72 1.45 -22.65
N ALA A 520 -7.38 1.68 -23.91
CA ALA A 520 -8.35 1.90 -24.97
C ALA A 520 -9.26 0.68 -25.17
N ALA A 521 -8.68 -0.52 -25.32
CA ALA A 521 -9.43 -1.78 -25.42
C ALA A 521 -10.28 -2.05 -24.17
N THR A 522 -9.73 -1.80 -22.97
CA THR A 522 -10.45 -1.93 -21.70
C THR A 522 -11.65 -1.00 -21.64
N GLY A 523 -11.47 0.28 -22.00
CA GLY A 523 -12.55 1.27 -22.01
C GLY A 523 -13.65 0.96 -23.02
N ILE A 524 -13.28 0.54 -24.23
CA ILE A 524 -14.22 0.07 -25.24
C ILE A 524 -15.01 -1.15 -24.73
N GLY A 525 -14.32 -2.12 -24.09
CA GLY A 525 -14.93 -3.28 -23.46
C GLY A 525 -15.89 -2.92 -22.31
N ASN A 526 -15.63 -1.85 -21.57
CA ASN A 526 -16.50 -1.37 -20.52
C ASN A 526 -17.85 -0.83 -21.04
N LEU A 527 -17.93 -0.45 -22.30
CA LEU A 527 -19.18 -0.05 -22.96
C LEU A 527 -20.02 -1.25 -23.42
N GLY A 528 -19.42 -2.45 -23.51
CA GLY A 528 -20.11 -3.68 -23.90
C GLY A 528 -20.81 -3.55 -25.26
N THR A 529 -22.07 -3.99 -25.33
CA THR A 529 -22.87 -3.98 -26.57
C THR A 529 -23.08 -2.58 -27.18
N LYS A 530 -22.95 -1.50 -26.37
CA LYS A 530 -23.06 -0.12 -26.86
C LYS A 530 -21.94 0.28 -27.83
N ALA A 531 -20.78 -0.35 -27.69
CA ALA A 531 -19.63 -0.10 -28.59
C ALA A 531 -19.59 -1.04 -29.80
N ARG A 532 -20.46 -2.06 -29.88
CA ARG A 532 -20.40 -3.13 -30.88
C ARG A 532 -20.30 -2.61 -32.32
N SER A 533 -21.21 -1.74 -32.75
CA SER A 533 -21.26 -1.24 -34.12
C SER A 533 -20.05 -0.41 -34.53
N ALA A 534 -19.43 0.29 -33.57
CA ALA A 534 -18.32 1.20 -33.84
C ALA A 534 -16.94 0.55 -33.67
N ALA A 535 -16.82 -0.49 -32.86
CA ALA A 535 -15.52 -0.98 -32.41
C ALA A 535 -15.33 -2.51 -32.49
N GLN A 536 -16.35 -3.30 -32.89
CA GLN A 536 -16.20 -4.76 -32.91
C GLN A 536 -15.06 -5.21 -33.84
N GLU A 537 -15.00 -4.68 -35.07
CA GLU A 537 -13.94 -5.03 -36.04
C GLU A 537 -12.55 -4.60 -35.52
N LEU A 538 -12.48 -3.42 -34.87
CA LEU A 538 -11.25 -2.95 -34.25
C LEU A 538 -10.77 -3.92 -33.16
N MET A 539 -11.67 -4.41 -32.31
CA MET A 539 -11.33 -5.41 -31.30
C MET A 539 -10.96 -6.76 -31.90
N GLN A 540 -11.56 -7.16 -33.02
CA GLN A 540 -11.17 -8.38 -33.74
C GLN A 540 -9.73 -8.28 -34.25
N ARG A 541 -9.35 -7.14 -34.85
CA ARG A 541 -7.95 -6.91 -35.27
C ARG A 541 -6.97 -6.89 -34.09
N ALA A 542 -7.41 -6.38 -32.94
CA ALA A 542 -6.58 -6.32 -31.73
C ALA A 542 -6.32 -7.71 -31.07
N LEU A 543 -6.96 -8.78 -31.53
CA LEU A 543 -6.62 -10.16 -31.12
C LEU A 543 -5.23 -10.59 -31.60
N ASP A 544 -4.70 -9.95 -32.65
CA ASP A 544 -3.36 -10.19 -33.20
C ASP A 544 -2.33 -9.15 -32.72
N ASP A 545 -2.66 -8.31 -31.72
CA ASP A 545 -1.74 -7.30 -31.20
C ASP A 545 -0.46 -7.97 -30.66
N PRO A 546 0.74 -7.37 -30.86
CA PRO A 546 1.99 -7.90 -30.31
C PRO A 546 1.95 -8.08 -28.79
N SER A 547 1.23 -7.20 -28.06
CA SER A 547 1.12 -7.25 -26.60
C SER A 547 0.03 -8.21 -26.13
N SER A 548 0.39 -9.20 -25.33
CA SER A 548 -0.54 -10.13 -24.66
C SER A 548 -1.61 -9.41 -23.84
N ALA A 549 -1.23 -8.33 -23.13
CA ALA A 549 -2.16 -7.53 -22.35
C ALA A 549 -3.25 -6.91 -23.24
N VAL A 550 -2.89 -6.41 -24.42
CA VAL A 550 -3.83 -5.83 -25.39
C VAL A 550 -4.72 -6.93 -25.99
N ARG A 551 -4.17 -8.08 -26.40
CA ARG A 551 -4.95 -9.22 -26.90
C ARG A 551 -5.98 -9.69 -25.87
N THR A 552 -5.56 -9.83 -24.59
CA THR A 552 -6.46 -10.23 -23.50
C THR A 552 -7.56 -9.19 -23.27
N ALA A 553 -7.26 -7.89 -23.29
CA ALA A 553 -8.24 -6.83 -23.13
C ALA A 553 -9.24 -6.79 -24.29
N ALA A 554 -8.77 -6.95 -25.53
CA ALA A 554 -9.60 -7.02 -26.73
C ALA A 554 -10.50 -8.26 -26.74
N ALA A 555 -9.99 -9.42 -26.33
CA ALA A 555 -10.78 -10.64 -26.20
C ALA A 555 -11.89 -10.49 -25.15
N ARG A 556 -11.56 -9.92 -23.96
CA ARG A 556 -12.53 -9.58 -22.92
C ARG A 556 -13.60 -8.60 -23.44
N ALA A 557 -13.19 -7.58 -24.20
CA ALA A 557 -14.10 -6.62 -24.80
C ALA A 557 -15.06 -7.27 -25.79
N LEU A 558 -14.60 -8.16 -26.68
CA LEU A 558 -15.45 -8.90 -27.61
C LEU A 558 -16.46 -9.79 -26.89
N CYS A 559 -16.07 -10.48 -25.83
CA CYS A 559 -17.01 -11.24 -25.01
C CYS A 559 -18.13 -10.33 -24.47
N ARG A 560 -17.78 -9.18 -23.88
CA ARG A 560 -18.75 -8.20 -23.37
C ARG A 560 -19.64 -7.57 -24.46
N MET A 561 -19.17 -7.54 -25.70
CA MET A 561 -19.95 -7.14 -26.87
C MET A 561 -20.89 -8.27 -27.38
N GLY A 562 -20.81 -9.48 -26.79
CA GLY A 562 -21.57 -10.66 -27.22
C GLY A 562 -20.99 -11.36 -28.46
N ALA A 563 -19.69 -11.29 -28.67
CA ALA A 563 -18.95 -11.94 -29.74
C ALA A 563 -17.80 -12.87 -29.21
N PRO A 564 -18.10 -13.86 -28.34
CA PRO A 564 -17.06 -14.65 -27.66
C PRO A 564 -16.34 -15.64 -28.57
N ARG A 565 -16.95 -16.03 -29.71
CA ARG A 565 -16.44 -17.13 -30.55
C ARG A 565 -14.98 -16.95 -31.02
N GLN A 566 -14.59 -15.73 -31.35
CA GLN A 566 -13.22 -15.42 -31.80
C GLN A 566 -12.29 -15.11 -30.62
N ALA A 567 -12.83 -14.62 -29.52
CA ALA A 567 -12.09 -14.19 -28.34
C ALA A 567 -11.61 -15.35 -27.45
N LEU A 568 -12.44 -16.39 -27.28
CA LEU A 568 -12.15 -17.50 -26.37
C LEU A 568 -10.87 -18.26 -26.72
N PRO A 569 -10.55 -18.60 -27.99
CA PRO A 569 -9.28 -19.23 -28.35
C PRO A 569 -8.06 -18.41 -27.93
N VAL A 570 -8.11 -17.08 -28.06
CA VAL A 570 -7.03 -16.17 -27.66
C VAL A 570 -6.84 -16.20 -26.15
N LEU A 571 -7.92 -16.13 -25.35
CA LEU A 571 -7.81 -16.23 -23.89
C LEU A 571 -7.23 -17.56 -23.44
N ILE A 572 -7.57 -18.67 -24.11
CA ILE A 572 -6.99 -19.99 -23.81
C ILE A 572 -5.49 -20.03 -24.18
N GLN A 573 -5.12 -19.48 -25.33
CA GLN A 573 -3.71 -19.41 -25.73
C GLN A 573 -2.89 -18.59 -24.72
N GLU A 574 -3.37 -17.41 -24.32
CA GLU A 574 -2.70 -16.59 -23.30
C GLU A 574 -2.61 -17.32 -21.94
N LEU A 575 -3.64 -18.10 -21.57
CA LEU A 575 -3.65 -18.90 -20.34
C LEU A 575 -2.59 -20.01 -20.35
N THR A 576 -2.31 -20.63 -21.53
CA THR A 576 -1.44 -21.80 -21.65
C THR A 576 0.00 -21.45 -22.00
N ASP A 577 0.22 -20.48 -22.88
CA ASP A 577 1.52 -20.20 -23.49
C ASP A 577 2.20 -18.93 -22.93
N GLY A 578 1.43 -18.03 -22.30
CA GLY A 578 1.93 -16.78 -21.77
C GLY A 578 2.95 -16.92 -20.63
N THR A 579 3.60 -15.83 -20.30
CA THR A 579 4.40 -15.68 -19.07
C THR A 579 3.50 -15.72 -17.83
N GLN A 580 4.09 -15.71 -16.64
CA GLN A 580 3.34 -15.79 -15.38
C GLN A 580 2.18 -14.76 -15.29
N TRP A 581 2.45 -13.52 -15.63
CA TRP A 581 1.48 -12.43 -15.47
C TRP A 581 0.47 -12.38 -16.62
N GLU A 582 0.87 -12.74 -17.83
CA GLU A 582 -0.02 -12.91 -18.99
C GLU A 582 -1.06 -14.00 -18.72
N ARG A 583 -0.62 -15.16 -18.23
CA ARG A 583 -1.53 -16.25 -17.82
C ARG A 583 -2.49 -15.83 -16.72
N LEU A 584 -2.06 -14.98 -15.77
CA LEU A 584 -2.93 -14.47 -14.71
C LEU A 584 -3.95 -13.45 -15.26
N TYR A 585 -3.55 -12.62 -16.23
CA TYR A 585 -4.48 -11.71 -16.93
C TYR A 585 -5.56 -12.49 -17.67
N ALA A 586 -5.17 -13.51 -18.46
CA ALA A 586 -6.11 -14.38 -19.17
C ALA A 586 -7.05 -15.13 -18.21
N ALA A 587 -6.51 -15.64 -17.08
CA ALA A 587 -7.32 -16.30 -16.06
C ALA A 587 -8.38 -15.38 -15.47
N ASN A 588 -8.01 -14.12 -15.11
CA ASN A 588 -8.97 -13.13 -14.63
C ASN A 588 -10.01 -12.78 -15.70
N ALA A 589 -9.61 -12.63 -16.98
CA ALA A 589 -10.55 -12.38 -18.07
C ALA A 589 -11.56 -13.52 -18.25
N LEU A 590 -11.10 -14.78 -18.16
CA LEU A 590 -11.96 -15.97 -18.25
C LEU A 590 -12.96 -16.05 -17.08
N ASP A 591 -12.54 -15.69 -15.87
CA ASP A 591 -13.39 -15.62 -14.69
C ASP A 591 -14.43 -14.48 -14.80
N GLU A 592 -14.01 -13.30 -15.29
CA GLU A 592 -14.87 -12.11 -15.43
C GLU A 592 -15.94 -12.22 -16.54
N ILE A 593 -15.76 -13.09 -17.53
CA ILE A 593 -16.75 -13.30 -18.60
C ILE A 593 -17.77 -14.40 -18.27
N ASP A 594 -17.59 -15.06 -17.13
CA ASP A 594 -18.55 -15.99 -16.52
C ASP A 594 -19.09 -17.04 -17.50
N GLU A 595 -20.40 -17.20 -17.63
CA GLU A 595 -21.05 -18.20 -18.50
C GLU A 595 -20.55 -18.18 -19.97
N MET A 596 -20.03 -17.05 -20.44
CA MET A 596 -19.44 -16.99 -21.78
C MET A 596 -18.17 -17.83 -21.93
N ALA A 597 -17.50 -18.19 -20.83
CA ALA A 597 -16.35 -19.09 -20.82
C ALA A 597 -16.73 -20.58 -20.91
N ARG A 598 -18.01 -20.95 -20.74
CA ARG A 598 -18.48 -22.34 -20.74
C ARG A 598 -18.02 -23.18 -21.93
N PRO A 599 -17.96 -22.66 -23.18
CA PRO A 599 -17.49 -23.45 -24.33
C PRO A 599 -16.04 -23.93 -24.23
N VAL A 600 -15.21 -23.33 -23.36
CA VAL A 600 -13.76 -23.63 -23.23
C VAL A 600 -13.40 -24.24 -21.86
N ILE A 601 -14.39 -24.75 -21.09
CA ILE A 601 -14.18 -25.34 -19.76
C ILE A 601 -13.07 -26.39 -19.77
N GLU A 602 -13.05 -27.28 -20.78
CA GLU A 602 -12.05 -28.37 -20.82
C GLU A 602 -10.63 -27.81 -20.99
N GLN A 603 -10.47 -26.78 -21.82
CA GLN A 603 -9.17 -26.12 -22.01
C GLN A 603 -8.73 -25.31 -20.76
N MET A 604 -9.68 -24.75 -20.00
CA MET A 604 -9.38 -24.03 -18.75
C MET A 604 -8.71 -24.92 -17.71
N HIS A 605 -8.87 -26.26 -17.74
CA HIS A 605 -8.21 -27.18 -16.81
C HIS A 605 -6.68 -27.11 -16.89
N GLU A 606 -6.09 -26.71 -18.02
CA GLU A 606 -4.65 -26.46 -18.13
C GLU A 606 -4.18 -25.36 -17.14
N GLY A 607 -5.04 -24.39 -16.85
CA GLY A 607 -4.78 -23.35 -15.86
C GLY A 607 -4.67 -23.83 -14.41
N LEU A 608 -5.07 -25.07 -14.09
CA LEU A 608 -4.94 -25.65 -12.74
C LEU A 608 -3.54 -26.21 -12.46
N LYS A 609 -2.67 -26.36 -13.47
CA LYS A 609 -1.34 -26.92 -13.31
C LYS A 609 -0.40 -25.90 -12.67
N TYR A 610 0.16 -26.21 -11.51
CA TYR A 610 1.25 -25.40 -10.93
C TYR A 610 2.47 -25.42 -11.85
N GLN A 611 3.23 -24.33 -11.89
CA GLN A 611 4.36 -24.20 -12.78
C GLN A 611 5.63 -23.80 -12.02
N GLU A 612 6.61 -24.69 -12.04
CA GLU A 612 7.95 -24.41 -11.50
C GLU A 612 8.59 -23.20 -12.18
N GLY A 613 9.32 -22.39 -11.42
CA GLY A 613 9.95 -21.18 -11.92
C GLY A 613 9.06 -19.92 -11.88
N PHE A 614 7.74 -20.07 -11.71
CA PHE A 614 6.85 -18.95 -11.48
C PHE A 614 6.85 -18.53 -10.00
N ASN A 615 6.65 -17.25 -9.72
CA ASN A 615 6.51 -16.76 -8.37
C ASN A 615 5.39 -17.54 -7.64
N SER A 616 5.72 -18.14 -6.49
CA SER A 616 4.82 -19.04 -5.75
C SER A 616 4.23 -20.14 -6.65
N ASN A 617 5.03 -20.68 -7.60
CA ASN A 617 4.63 -21.74 -8.54
C ASN A 617 3.35 -21.41 -9.34
N GLY A 618 3.09 -20.14 -9.61
CA GLY A 618 1.93 -19.69 -10.37
C GLY A 618 0.58 -19.88 -9.69
N LYS A 619 0.56 -20.06 -8.37
CA LYS A 619 -0.65 -20.36 -7.60
C LYS A 619 -1.82 -19.38 -7.81
N TYR A 620 -1.55 -18.12 -8.10
CA TYR A 620 -2.61 -17.14 -8.31
C TYR A 620 -3.48 -17.48 -9.51
N ARG A 621 -2.87 -17.84 -10.66
CA ARG A 621 -3.61 -18.33 -11.81
C ARG A 621 -4.46 -19.57 -11.46
N VAL A 622 -3.86 -20.54 -10.76
CA VAL A 622 -4.55 -21.77 -10.34
C VAL A 622 -5.80 -21.45 -9.51
N ARG A 623 -5.70 -20.49 -8.59
CA ARG A 623 -6.83 -20.07 -7.73
C ARG A 623 -7.95 -19.42 -8.53
N VAL A 624 -7.62 -18.52 -9.47
CA VAL A 624 -8.60 -17.86 -10.32
C VAL A 624 -9.32 -18.89 -11.20
N ILE A 625 -8.59 -19.76 -11.90
CA ILE A 625 -9.19 -20.78 -12.76
C ILE A 625 -10.02 -21.79 -11.96
N ASN A 626 -9.54 -22.20 -10.77
CA ASN A 626 -10.32 -23.06 -9.89
C ASN A 626 -11.66 -22.41 -9.48
N ARG A 627 -11.64 -21.10 -9.20
CA ARG A 627 -12.88 -20.36 -8.90
C ARG A 627 -13.82 -20.34 -10.11
N ALA A 628 -13.33 -19.95 -11.28
CA ALA A 628 -14.11 -19.90 -12.51
C ALA A 628 -14.75 -21.28 -12.85
N LEU A 629 -13.97 -22.35 -12.73
CA LEU A 629 -14.46 -23.70 -12.96
C LEU A 629 -15.50 -24.14 -11.92
N ASN A 630 -15.34 -23.76 -10.67
CA ASN A 630 -16.34 -24.04 -9.63
C ASN A 630 -17.67 -23.36 -9.91
N GLU A 631 -17.66 -22.10 -10.33
CA GLU A 631 -18.87 -21.36 -10.69
C GLU A 631 -19.56 -21.98 -11.91
N LEU A 632 -18.82 -22.22 -12.99
CA LEU A 632 -19.36 -22.81 -14.20
C LEU A 632 -19.89 -24.24 -14.03
N LYS A 633 -19.34 -25.03 -13.10
CA LYS A 633 -19.71 -26.43 -12.87
C LYS A 633 -20.61 -26.63 -11.64
N GLY A 634 -20.87 -25.60 -10.85
CA GLY A 634 -21.60 -25.71 -9.58
C GLY A 634 -20.84 -26.57 -8.55
N THR A 635 -19.49 -26.54 -8.54
CA THR A 635 -18.63 -27.32 -7.64
C THR A 635 -17.95 -26.43 -6.60
N ASN A 636 -17.29 -27.05 -5.60
CA ASN A 636 -16.57 -26.33 -4.55
C ASN A 636 -15.19 -26.95 -4.30
N ASN A 637 -14.42 -27.16 -5.36
CA ASN A 637 -13.07 -27.69 -5.28
C ASN A 637 -12.13 -26.66 -4.62
N ARG A 638 -11.17 -27.14 -3.84
CA ARG A 638 -10.18 -26.29 -3.18
C ARG A 638 -8.78 -26.52 -3.74
N VAL A 639 -8.05 -25.43 -3.93
CA VAL A 639 -6.63 -25.41 -4.31
C VAL A 639 -5.83 -24.60 -3.27
N GLN A 640 -4.51 -24.81 -3.24
CA GLN A 640 -3.63 -24.16 -2.25
C GLN A 640 -3.49 -22.66 -2.45
#